data_5381054510491f80693c8697d790de77
#
_entry.id   5381054510491f80693c8697d790de77
#
_cell.length_a   1.000
_cell.length_b   1.000
_cell.length_c   1.000
_cell.angle_alpha   90.00
_cell.angle_beta   90.00
_cell.angle_gamma   90.00
#
_symmetry.space_group_name_H-M   'P 1'
#
loop_
_entity.id
_entity.type
_entity.pdbx_description
1 polymer ?
#
loop_
_entity_poly.entity_id
_entity_poly.type
_entity_poly.pdbx_seq_one_letter_code
_entity_poly.pdbx_strand_id
1 'polypeptide(L)'
;EVASVVKDWASPELQAKVCLAFPDIYDIGMSHLGFKILYKLLNDDPRTLAERCYAPWSDMEAELNARGLPLVSLESARPLRDFDVIGFSLQFELTYSNILTMLHLGGVPLRAADRGEEDPLVIGGGPTATHPEPVALFFDAFVIGDGEEKATEVALTWTRLKREGVSRRDRLIALAKLGAVYVPALYSTRVEPDTGLFVVDKPLEPGLPFPIERALVDINKYPFPDEVPTGGPEAIFDRMSIEIARGCTEGCRFCQAGMIYRPVRERDPEQIVETVVRAVKKSGQDEVSLTALSTADVSCISPLIKKVAAKLAEERVSLGESSLRAYGLEPELLDEIKRVRATGLTFAPEAGSQRMRDVVNKNVTEEQLMETAERVFSRGWGKMKLYFMIGLPTETDEDVRGIVETGARAAQAGRRAAKGRAADVTVSVSTHVPKPHTPFQWAAMDALPEVARKQRLMRDAVRGHRAVKLKTHDADASVLEAIYARGDRPLADVLERAWRNGARFDSWDEKLRLDLWEEAFGHFGVEKGKYLGTIPVPARLPWSHIDVGLEDGFLAKEYRKALQDRLSPPCGKAAGMFVHHTNKEDAVADSRRLVCYDCGVACDMTQMREERVQFLERLGALDGTSIPGISGRKRALPIVQGADTGAGTDAGADTGTDAGAGADTGTDANIEFSKIPKNAKRPQVAAAPSPRYRFRFEKTGPMALLGHLDLIRELPRVWRRVGVQMAYTKGFHPKPDMTFCPALSLGVMSLDEYVDVRFEEELDAAALEELVAKMNRTTPAGLVFRGAVRLGAEDAALTKVVSSARYLLAFARSSILAEPGQSAEDYLTARCRAAMEATSLPIRREIEGIGKVVEVREYLERASVAGPDELKALGRAGLVGDLVAIDVEVAIRGSGAVKSSELAAVLAGDGKAPPPHRAVRIGLFVRTAGGERVAPVDLARTRRSRAATEQAQATQETAAT
;
A
#
# COMPACT_ATOMS: atom_id res chain seq x y z
N GLU A 1 -9.00 -5.00 9.80
CA GLU A 1 -7.66 -4.49 10.14
C GLU A 1 -7.20 -5.00 11.51
N VAL A 2 -5.90 -5.05 11.71
CA VAL A 2 -5.25 -5.34 12.98
C VAL A 2 -4.59 -4.06 13.48
N ALA A 3 -4.50 -3.87 14.80
CA ALA A 3 -3.90 -2.70 15.44
C ALA A 3 -4.60 -1.35 15.15
N SER A 4 -5.87 -1.35 14.76
CA SER A 4 -6.71 -0.15 14.84
C SER A 4 -6.98 0.19 16.30
N VAL A 5 -6.84 1.46 16.66
CA VAL A 5 -7.03 1.92 18.03
C VAL A 5 -8.46 2.40 18.22
N VAL A 6 -9.16 1.82 19.19
CA VAL A 6 -10.49 2.25 19.61
C VAL A 6 -10.39 2.72 21.05
N LYS A 7 -10.66 3.99 21.29
CA LYS A 7 -10.75 4.58 22.64
C LYS A 7 -12.21 4.88 22.97
N ASP A 8 -12.54 4.91 24.24
CA ASP A 8 -13.86 5.36 24.67
C ASP A 8 -14.01 6.86 24.34
N TRP A 9 -14.93 7.16 23.43
CA TRP A 9 -15.22 8.52 22.96
C TRP A 9 -15.66 9.45 24.09
N ALA A 10 -16.28 8.93 25.13
CA ALA A 10 -16.76 9.67 26.29
C ALA A 10 -15.71 9.78 27.42
N SER A 11 -14.51 9.22 27.23
CA SER A 11 -13.47 9.26 28.25
C SER A 11 -13.14 10.69 28.68
N PRO A 12 -13.13 11.00 29.99
CA PRO A 12 -12.78 12.34 30.49
C PRO A 12 -11.30 12.69 30.27
N GLU A 13 -10.45 11.73 29.96
CA GLU A 13 -9.04 11.94 29.64
C GLU A 13 -8.85 12.53 28.25
N LEU A 14 -9.78 12.23 27.32
CA LEU A 14 -9.74 12.75 25.96
C LEU A 14 -10.00 14.24 25.93
N GLN A 15 -9.03 14.98 25.45
CA GLN A 15 -9.08 16.42 25.30
C GLN A 15 -9.30 16.84 23.85
N ALA A 16 -8.84 16.06 22.87
CA ALA A 16 -9.03 16.34 21.45
C ALA A 16 -9.32 15.07 20.66
N LYS A 17 -10.26 15.17 19.73
CA LYS A 17 -10.70 14.12 18.81
C LYS A 17 -10.36 14.53 17.39
N VAL A 18 -9.48 13.79 16.75
CA VAL A 18 -8.90 14.13 15.44
C VAL A 18 -9.35 13.10 14.40
N CYS A 19 -9.95 13.55 13.31
CA CYS A 19 -10.14 12.74 12.13
C CYS A 19 -8.94 12.95 11.19
N LEU A 20 -8.09 11.98 11.01
CA LEU A 20 -7.08 11.98 9.97
C LEU A 20 -7.74 11.60 8.65
N ALA A 21 -7.77 12.54 7.71
CA ALA A 21 -8.43 12.41 6.43
C ALA A 21 -7.40 12.26 5.29
N PHE A 22 -7.54 11.24 4.47
CA PHE A 22 -6.70 11.05 3.30
C PHE A 22 -7.57 11.20 2.04
N PRO A 23 -7.29 12.19 1.16
CA PRO A 23 -8.18 12.52 0.05
C PRO A 23 -7.99 11.62 -1.16
N ASP A 24 -7.84 10.34 -0.95
CA ASP A 24 -7.87 9.26 -1.94
C ASP A 24 -8.46 8.01 -1.29
N ILE A 25 -8.64 6.94 -2.06
CA ILE A 25 -9.23 5.70 -1.56
C ILE A 25 -8.37 5.03 -0.48
N TYR A 26 -9.00 4.13 0.27
CA TYR A 26 -8.38 3.34 1.32
C TYR A 26 -7.11 2.61 0.87
N ASP A 27 -7.12 2.00 -0.33
CA ASP A 27 -6.01 1.21 -0.88
C ASP A 27 -4.72 2.02 -1.01
N ILE A 28 -4.84 3.30 -1.38
CA ILE A 28 -3.73 4.27 -1.45
C ILE A 28 -3.35 4.76 -0.06
N GLY A 29 -4.32 5.28 0.68
CA GLY A 29 -4.09 5.98 1.94
C GLY A 29 -3.52 5.10 3.04
N MET A 30 -3.94 3.83 3.11
CA MET A 30 -3.38 2.84 4.05
C MET A 30 -1.91 2.50 3.81
N SER A 31 -1.41 2.82 2.64
CA SER A 31 0.01 2.60 2.30
C SER A 31 0.91 3.76 2.73
N HIS A 32 0.33 4.93 3.10
CA HIS A 32 1.08 6.15 3.35
C HIS A 32 1.74 6.18 4.75
N LEU A 33 3.08 6.32 4.79
CA LEU A 33 3.86 6.24 6.04
C LEU A 33 3.60 7.39 7.00
N GLY A 34 3.59 8.64 6.52
CA GLY A 34 3.34 9.82 7.35
C GLY A 34 1.99 9.76 8.05
N PHE A 35 0.97 9.23 7.36
CA PHE A 35 -0.36 9.03 7.91
C PHE A 35 -0.36 8.04 9.09
N LYS A 36 0.38 6.93 8.95
CA LYS A 36 0.56 5.93 10.02
C LYS A 36 1.34 6.47 11.21
N ILE A 37 2.38 7.28 10.96
CA ILE A 37 3.16 7.93 12.03
C ILE A 37 2.27 8.85 12.86
N LEU A 38 1.51 9.74 12.21
CA LEU A 38 0.61 10.66 12.90
C LEU A 38 -0.52 9.94 13.64
N TYR A 39 -1.10 8.89 13.02
CA TYR A 39 -2.11 8.06 13.67
C TYR A 39 -1.59 7.44 14.99
N LYS A 40 -0.39 6.88 14.95
CA LYS A 40 0.22 6.27 16.12
C LYS A 40 0.53 7.33 17.20
N LEU A 41 1.19 8.43 16.84
CA LEU A 41 1.56 9.49 17.77
C LEU A 41 0.35 10.10 18.48
N LEU A 42 -0.70 10.42 17.73
CA LEU A 42 -1.94 10.95 18.32
C LEU A 42 -2.65 9.92 19.20
N ASN A 43 -2.56 8.64 18.90
CA ASN A 43 -3.19 7.62 19.72
C ASN A 43 -2.33 7.15 20.90
N ASP A 44 -1.03 7.36 20.89
CA ASP A 44 -0.16 7.11 22.05
C ASP A 44 -0.34 8.18 23.15
N ASP A 45 -0.69 9.40 22.79
CA ASP A 45 -1.04 10.43 23.78
C ASP A 45 -2.44 10.11 24.37
N PRO A 46 -2.57 9.93 25.69
CA PRO A 46 -3.85 9.64 26.32
C PRO A 46 -4.89 10.76 26.14
N ARG A 47 -4.43 11.98 25.89
CA ARG A 47 -5.30 13.16 25.74
C ARG A 47 -5.93 13.28 24.36
N THR A 48 -5.43 12.54 23.36
CA THR A 48 -5.93 12.61 21.99
C THR A 48 -6.45 11.28 21.50
N LEU A 49 -7.43 11.32 20.62
CA LEU A 49 -7.94 10.20 19.84
C LEU A 49 -7.80 10.57 18.37
N ALA A 50 -7.20 9.70 17.60
CA ALA A 50 -7.18 9.82 16.14
C ALA A 50 -7.93 8.66 15.50
N GLU A 51 -8.85 8.98 14.60
CA GLU A 51 -9.53 8.03 13.72
C GLU A 51 -9.26 8.39 12.27
N ARG A 52 -9.48 7.45 11.35
CA ARG A 52 -9.11 7.60 9.93
C ARG A 52 -10.33 7.70 9.05
N CYS A 53 -10.22 8.52 8.00
CA CYS A 53 -11.22 8.62 6.95
C CYS A 53 -10.55 8.72 5.59
N TYR A 54 -11.14 8.10 4.58
CA TYR A 54 -10.66 8.08 3.19
C TYR A 54 -11.75 8.57 2.25
N ALA A 55 -11.35 9.06 1.07
CA ALA A 55 -12.33 9.45 0.06
C ALA A 55 -13.12 8.22 -0.41
N PRO A 56 -14.46 8.28 -0.39
CA PRO A 56 -15.30 7.19 -0.89
C PRO A 56 -15.27 7.16 -2.42
N TRP A 57 -15.11 5.97 -3.00
CA TRP A 57 -15.24 5.83 -4.46
C TRP A 57 -16.63 6.24 -4.95
N SER A 58 -16.79 6.47 -6.23
CA SER A 58 -18.01 7.09 -6.80
C SER A 58 -19.30 6.30 -6.56
N ASP A 59 -19.26 4.99 -6.44
CA ASP A 59 -20.42 4.16 -6.09
C ASP A 59 -20.82 4.34 -4.62
N MET A 60 -19.86 4.40 -3.71
CA MET A 60 -20.07 4.70 -2.29
C MET A 60 -20.58 6.14 -2.09
N GLU A 61 -20.00 7.13 -2.80
CA GLU A 61 -20.49 8.50 -2.80
C GLU A 61 -21.98 8.56 -3.22
N ALA A 62 -22.34 7.86 -4.27
CA ALA A 62 -23.72 7.79 -4.77
C ALA A 62 -24.68 7.17 -3.74
N GLU A 63 -24.29 6.09 -3.08
CA GLU A 63 -25.09 5.43 -2.05
C GLU A 63 -25.24 6.30 -0.80
N LEU A 64 -24.18 6.98 -0.35
CA LEU A 64 -24.26 7.91 0.79
C LEU A 64 -25.24 9.06 0.50
N ASN A 65 -25.14 9.68 -0.69
CA ASN A 65 -26.05 10.73 -1.10
C ASN A 65 -27.51 10.25 -1.24
N ALA A 66 -27.74 9.09 -1.88
CA ALA A 66 -29.08 8.55 -2.09
C ALA A 66 -29.80 8.23 -0.77
N ARG A 67 -29.06 7.86 0.26
CA ARG A 67 -29.58 7.50 1.58
C ARG A 67 -29.52 8.64 2.59
N GLY A 68 -28.93 9.78 2.26
CA GLY A 68 -28.72 10.89 3.19
C GLY A 68 -27.80 10.52 4.37
N LEU A 69 -26.84 9.61 4.14
CA LEU A 69 -25.89 9.16 5.15
C LEU A 69 -24.61 9.98 5.06
N PRO A 70 -24.00 10.37 6.20
CA PRO A 70 -22.73 11.07 6.20
C PRO A 70 -21.56 10.14 5.91
N LEU A 71 -20.46 10.71 5.44
CA LEU A 71 -19.16 10.05 5.46
C LEU A 71 -18.67 9.94 6.90
N VAL A 72 -18.17 8.77 7.28
CA VAL A 72 -17.81 8.45 8.65
C VAL A 72 -16.36 7.94 8.74
N SER A 73 -15.79 8.03 9.95
CA SER A 73 -14.49 7.43 10.28
C SER A 73 -14.55 5.91 10.25
N LEU A 74 -13.37 5.26 10.10
CA LEU A 74 -13.26 3.79 10.04
C LEU A 74 -13.44 3.12 11.41
N GLU A 75 -12.92 3.72 12.48
CA GLU A 75 -12.83 3.09 13.79
C GLU A 75 -14.20 3.06 14.50
N SER A 76 -14.84 4.19 14.64
CA SER A 76 -16.10 4.32 15.41
C SER A 76 -17.32 4.67 14.57
N ALA A 77 -17.17 4.76 13.25
CA ALA A 77 -18.24 5.16 12.32
C ALA A 77 -18.89 6.50 12.68
N ARG A 78 -18.07 7.48 13.09
CA ARG A 78 -18.53 8.85 13.45
C ARG A 78 -18.48 9.76 12.22
N PRO A 79 -19.49 10.62 12.02
CA PRO A 79 -19.44 11.67 11.02
C PRO A 79 -18.25 12.62 11.24
N LEU A 80 -17.66 13.13 10.15
CA LEU A 80 -16.49 14.02 10.24
C LEU A 80 -16.79 15.29 11.07
N ARG A 81 -17.99 15.81 11.01
CA ARG A 81 -18.42 17.00 11.79
C ARG A 81 -18.40 16.81 13.31
N ASP A 82 -18.37 15.56 13.80
CA ASP A 82 -18.38 15.26 15.23
C ASP A 82 -16.98 15.35 15.85
N PHE A 83 -15.93 15.48 15.04
CA PHE A 83 -14.54 15.61 15.49
C PHE A 83 -14.23 17.08 15.83
N ASP A 84 -13.22 17.28 16.68
CA ASP A 84 -12.71 18.62 16.99
C ASP A 84 -11.81 19.16 15.87
N VAL A 85 -11.05 18.27 15.24
CA VAL A 85 -10.09 18.58 14.17
C VAL A 85 -10.20 17.55 13.05
N ILE A 86 -10.21 18.03 11.81
CA ILE A 86 -10.08 17.21 10.60
C ILE A 86 -8.73 17.55 9.95
N GLY A 87 -7.80 16.61 9.97
CA GLY A 87 -6.45 16.77 9.41
C GLY A 87 -6.29 16.07 8.08
N PHE A 88 -6.23 16.83 6.98
CA PHE A 88 -6.00 16.29 5.65
C PHE A 88 -4.52 16.10 5.35
N SER A 89 -4.18 14.91 4.84
CA SER A 89 -2.85 14.59 4.32
C SER A 89 -2.75 15.01 2.86
N LEU A 90 -2.11 16.15 2.60
CA LEU A 90 -2.01 16.79 1.29
C LEU A 90 -0.76 16.29 0.56
N GLN A 91 -0.90 15.26 -0.28
CA GLN A 91 0.22 14.61 -0.96
C GLN A 91 0.37 14.99 -2.43
N PHE A 92 -0.74 15.31 -3.09
CA PHE A 92 -0.79 15.50 -4.53
C PHE A 92 -1.94 16.41 -4.93
N GLU A 93 -1.70 17.34 -5.85
CA GLU A 93 -2.65 18.39 -6.22
C GLU A 93 -3.94 17.84 -6.87
N LEU A 94 -3.84 16.76 -7.63
CA LEU A 94 -5.01 16.15 -8.28
C LEU A 94 -5.96 15.40 -7.33
N THR A 95 -5.71 15.46 -6.02
CA THR A 95 -6.65 14.96 -5.00
C THR A 95 -7.52 16.06 -4.40
N TYR A 96 -7.38 17.30 -4.82
CA TYR A 96 -8.07 18.45 -4.21
C TYR A 96 -9.60 18.39 -4.34
N SER A 97 -10.14 17.90 -5.45
CA SER A 97 -11.60 17.69 -5.61
C SER A 97 -12.15 16.69 -4.61
N ASN A 98 -11.38 15.68 -4.21
CA ASN A 98 -11.80 14.70 -3.21
C ASN A 98 -11.91 15.31 -1.80
N ILE A 99 -11.11 16.35 -1.47
CA ILE A 99 -11.22 17.09 -0.21
C ILE A 99 -12.62 17.69 -0.08
N LEU A 100 -13.11 18.34 -1.14
CA LEU A 100 -14.44 18.94 -1.16
C LEU A 100 -15.54 17.87 -1.01
N THR A 101 -15.36 16.71 -1.67
CA THR A 101 -16.26 15.56 -1.52
C THR A 101 -16.30 15.09 -0.06
N MET A 102 -15.14 14.93 0.58
CA MET A 102 -15.08 14.46 1.97
C MET A 102 -15.68 15.47 2.94
N LEU A 103 -15.43 16.78 2.78
CA LEU A 103 -16.04 17.83 3.59
C LEU A 103 -17.57 17.84 3.41
N HIS A 104 -18.05 17.81 2.16
CA HIS A 104 -19.48 17.82 1.86
C HIS A 104 -20.21 16.62 2.48
N LEU A 105 -19.73 15.41 2.22
CA LEU A 105 -20.32 14.19 2.76
C LEU A 105 -20.14 14.08 4.27
N GLY A 106 -19.09 14.67 4.82
CA GLY A 106 -18.83 14.74 6.25
C GLY A 106 -19.72 15.74 7.01
N GLY A 107 -20.53 16.52 6.28
CA GLY A 107 -21.44 17.54 6.85
C GLY A 107 -20.70 18.77 7.38
N VAL A 108 -19.52 19.10 6.81
CA VAL A 108 -18.68 20.25 7.19
C VAL A 108 -18.78 21.33 6.11
N PRO A 109 -19.01 22.63 6.47
CA PRO A 109 -19.02 23.69 5.48
C PRO A 109 -17.73 23.71 4.64
N LEU A 110 -17.86 23.81 3.32
CA LEU A 110 -16.72 23.72 2.40
C LEU A 110 -15.71 24.83 2.68
N ARG A 111 -16.17 26.09 2.67
CA ARG A 111 -15.29 27.24 2.87
C ARG A 111 -15.04 27.50 4.35
N ALA A 112 -13.81 27.83 4.69
CA ALA A 112 -13.41 28.17 6.05
C ALA A 112 -14.20 29.38 6.60
N ALA A 113 -14.56 30.34 5.74
CA ALA A 113 -15.34 31.52 6.10
C ALA A 113 -16.79 31.20 6.53
N ASP A 114 -17.33 30.06 6.11
CA ASP A 114 -18.71 29.65 6.42
C ASP A 114 -18.80 28.82 7.72
N ARG A 115 -17.66 28.51 8.36
CA ARG A 115 -17.60 27.71 9.59
C ARG A 115 -17.86 28.53 10.82
N GLY A 116 -18.79 28.07 11.62
CA GLY A 116 -19.15 28.68 12.91
C GLY A 116 -18.28 28.19 14.07
N GLU A 117 -18.66 28.60 15.29
CA GLU A 117 -17.94 28.35 16.54
C GLU A 117 -17.84 26.84 16.85
N GLU A 118 -18.88 26.05 16.51
CA GLU A 118 -18.99 24.64 16.82
C GLU A 118 -18.37 23.73 15.75
N ASP A 119 -18.19 24.26 14.53
CA ASP A 119 -17.63 23.45 13.45
C ASP A 119 -16.19 23.02 13.75
N PRO A 120 -15.77 21.84 13.25
CA PRO A 120 -14.41 21.37 13.43
C PRO A 120 -13.37 22.31 12.81
N LEU A 121 -12.17 22.27 13.32
CA LEU A 121 -11.00 22.86 12.68
C LEU A 121 -10.58 21.98 11.51
N VAL A 122 -10.51 22.54 10.31
CA VAL A 122 -9.99 21.83 9.12
C VAL A 122 -8.57 22.25 8.83
N ILE A 123 -7.61 21.33 8.95
CA ILE A 123 -6.20 21.60 8.72
C ILE A 123 -5.63 20.73 7.60
N GLY A 124 -4.64 21.27 6.88
CA GLY A 124 -3.87 20.56 5.88
C GLY A 124 -2.42 20.38 6.30
N GLY A 125 -1.80 19.23 5.99
CA GLY A 125 -0.37 18.98 6.19
C GLY A 125 0.17 18.08 5.11
N GLY A 126 1.47 18.07 4.91
CA GLY A 126 2.13 17.27 3.87
C GLY A 126 2.85 18.14 2.82
N PRO A 127 3.42 17.55 1.77
CA PRO A 127 4.27 18.29 0.83
C PRO A 127 3.54 19.44 0.13
N THR A 128 2.26 19.27 -0.28
CA THR A 128 1.55 20.35 -0.97
C THR A 128 1.05 21.45 -0.02
N ALA A 129 1.14 21.27 1.29
CA ALA A 129 0.93 22.36 2.26
C ALA A 129 2.00 23.45 2.15
N THR A 130 3.12 23.22 1.48
CA THR A 130 4.14 24.24 1.21
C THR A 130 3.77 25.24 0.09
N HIS A 131 2.69 24.96 -0.65
CA HIS A 131 2.09 25.85 -1.66
C HIS A 131 0.55 25.79 -1.60
N PRO A 132 -0.05 26.24 -0.49
CA PRO A 132 -1.42 25.92 -0.14
C PRO A 132 -2.48 26.80 -0.82
N GLU A 133 -2.07 27.86 -1.53
CA GLU A 133 -2.97 28.91 -2.00
C GLU A 133 -4.13 28.42 -2.88
N PRO A 134 -3.98 27.43 -3.78
CA PRO A 134 -5.10 26.94 -4.60
C PRO A 134 -6.25 26.32 -3.81
N VAL A 135 -6.01 25.91 -2.56
CA VAL A 135 -7.02 25.31 -1.67
C VAL A 135 -7.23 26.12 -0.37
N ALA A 136 -6.57 27.25 -0.25
CA ALA A 136 -6.54 28.07 0.97
C ALA A 136 -7.94 28.45 1.50
N LEU A 137 -8.94 28.62 0.64
CA LEU A 137 -10.29 29.00 1.05
C LEU A 137 -11.08 27.84 1.72
N PHE A 138 -10.63 26.61 1.60
CA PHE A 138 -11.28 25.43 2.17
C PHE A 138 -10.65 24.97 3.48
N PHE A 139 -9.53 25.54 3.88
CA PHE A 139 -8.80 25.20 5.11
C PHE A 139 -8.77 26.35 6.09
N ASP A 140 -8.92 26.04 7.37
CA ASP A 140 -8.72 26.99 8.44
C ASP A 140 -7.22 27.28 8.66
N ALA A 141 -6.39 26.23 8.55
CA ALA A 141 -4.94 26.33 8.72
C ALA A 141 -4.17 25.24 7.96
N PHE A 142 -2.87 25.48 7.77
CA PHE A 142 -1.92 24.50 7.26
C PHE A 142 -0.75 24.34 8.22
N VAL A 143 -0.34 23.10 8.47
CA VAL A 143 0.88 22.77 9.20
C VAL A 143 2.01 22.57 8.18
N ILE A 144 3.04 23.39 8.30
CA ILE A 144 4.17 23.42 7.36
C ILE A 144 5.33 22.62 7.92
N GLY A 145 5.81 21.61 7.21
CA GLY A 145 6.95 20.78 7.60
C GLY A 145 6.55 19.50 8.34
N ASP A 146 7.35 19.09 9.33
CA ASP A 146 7.16 17.86 10.08
C ASP A 146 5.97 17.97 11.05
N GLY A 147 5.11 16.96 11.05
CA GLY A 147 3.84 16.97 11.80
C GLY A 147 3.89 16.36 13.20
N GLU A 148 5.00 15.70 13.59
CA GLU A 148 5.07 14.88 14.79
C GLU A 148 4.76 15.65 16.08
N GLU A 149 5.26 16.86 16.22
CA GLU A 149 4.96 17.71 17.37
C GLU A 149 3.70 18.55 17.14
N LYS A 150 3.58 19.11 15.94
CA LYS A 150 2.56 20.11 15.63
C LYS A 150 1.14 19.55 15.59
N ALA A 151 0.94 18.30 15.17
CA ALA A 151 -0.40 17.71 15.11
C ALA A 151 -1.07 17.67 16.49
N THR A 152 -0.34 17.20 17.51
CA THR A 152 -0.84 17.16 18.89
C THR A 152 -0.96 18.58 19.48
N GLU A 153 0.03 19.44 19.27
CA GLU A 153 0.04 20.82 19.78
C GLU A 153 -1.17 21.64 19.25
N VAL A 154 -1.43 21.58 17.96
CA VAL A 154 -2.56 22.27 17.32
C VAL A 154 -3.90 21.74 17.85
N ALA A 155 -4.06 20.40 17.90
CA ALA A 155 -5.32 19.80 18.35
C ALA A 155 -5.64 20.16 19.81
N LEU A 156 -4.67 20.03 20.71
CA LEU A 156 -4.86 20.36 22.12
C LEU A 156 -5.07 21.85 22.36
N THR A 157 -4.35 22.71 21.63
CA THR A 157 -4.53 24.17 21.74
C THR A 157 -5.92 24.58 21.27
N TRP A 158 -6.36 24.07 20.12
CA TRP A 158 -7.70 24.36 19.59
C TRP A 158 -8.81 23.99 20.57
N THR A 159 -8.79 22.76 21.07
CA THR A 159 -9.85 22.25 21.95
C THR A 159 -9.82 22.88 23.33
N ARG A 160 -8.64 23.20 23.87
CA ARG A 160 -8.51 23.94 25.12
C ARG A 160 -9.15 25.32 25.01
N LEU A 161 -8.80 26.09 24.00
CA LEU A 161 -9.34 27.44 23.79
C LEU A 161 -10.86 27.40 23.48
N LYS A 162 -11.34 26.37 22.77
CA LYS A 162 -12.78 26.19 22.54
C LYS A 162 -13.53 25.98 23.87
N ARG A 163 -13.00 25.16 24.76
CA ARG A 163 -13.59 24.94 26.11
C ARG A 163 -13.52 26.18 27.00
N GLU A 164 -12.52 27.02 26.81
CA GLU A 164 -12.37 28.30 27.49
C GLU A 164 -13.31 29.38 26.91
N GLY A 165 -14.11 29.09 25.89
CA GLY A 165 -15.05 30.03 25.27
C GLY A 165 -14.38 31.09 24.40
N VAL A 166 -13.15 30.87 23.95
CA VAL A 166 -12.44 31.80 23.08
C VAL A 166 -13.04 31.74 21.68
N SER A 167 -13.25 32.89 21.03
CA SER A 167 -13.85 32.99 19.69
C SER A 167 -13.04 32.19 18.64
N ARG A 168 -13.72 31.68 17.60
CA ARG A 168 -13.04 30.96 16.51
C ARG A 168 -11.91 31.79 15.92
N ARG A 169 -12.11 33.09 15.70
CA ARG A 169 -11.07 33.99 15.17
C ARG A 169 -9.85 34.04 16.10
N ASP A 170 -10.07 34.20 17.40
CA ASP A 170 -8.97 34.33 18.36
C ASP A 170 -8.24 32.97 18.54
N ARG A 171 -8.97 31.83 18.43
CA ARG A 171 -8.36 30.50 18.36
C ARG A 171 -7.42 30.36 17.15
N LEU A 172 -7.85 30.82 15.97
CA LEU A 172 -7.05 30.83 14.77
C LEU A 172 -5.79 31.70 14.89
N ILE A 173 -5.93 32.90 15.52
CA ILE A 173 -4.77 33.75 15.82
C ILE A 173 -3.79 33.04 16.77
N ALA A 174 -4.31 32.37 17.78
CA ALA A 174 -3.46 31.60 18.71
C ALA A 174 -2.72 30.45 17.99
N LEU A 175 -3.39 29.73 17.07
CA LEU A 175 -2.73 28.69 16.27
C LEU A 175 -1.63 29.26 15.38
N ALA A 176 -1.86 30.38 14.70
CA ALA A 176 -0.86 31.02 13.85
C ALA A 176 0.41 31.42 14.63
N LYS A 177 0.29 31.71 15.91
CA LYS A 177 1.42 32.05 16.82
C LYS A 177 2.21 30.86 17.31
N LEU A 178 1.77 29.62 17.10
CA LEU A 178 2.53 28.41 17.46
C LEU A 178 3.78 28.21 16.61
N GLY A 179 3.92 28.97 15.51
CA GLY A 179 4.95 28.73 14.49
C GLY A 179 4.64 27.51 13.62
N ALA A 180 5.13 27.54 12.40
CA ALA A 180 4.88 26.51 11.38
C ALA A 180 3.38 26.27 11.07
N VAL A 181 2.51 27.18 11.43
CA VAL A 181 1.06 27.13 11.17
C VAL A 181 0.66 28.35 10.36
N TYR A 182 0.25 28.11 9.13
CA TYR A 182 -0.29 29.15 8.23
C TYR A 182 -1.81 29.15 8.29
N VAL A 183 -2.40 30.30 8.62
CA VAL A 183 -3.86 30.54 8.67
C VAL A 183 -4.22 31.53 7.57
N PRO A 184 -4.73 31.10 6.40
CA PRO A 184 -4.91 31.97 5.22
C PRO A 184 -5.76 33.22 5.46
N ALA A 185 -6.76 33.11 6.31
CA ALA A 185 -7.67 34.21 6.66
C ALA A 185 -6.99 35.38 7.41
N LEU A 186 -5.80 35.17 7.96
CA LEU A 186 -5.05 36.17 8.71
C LEU A 186 -3.97 36.91 7.88
N TYR A 187 -3.95 36.69 6.58
CA TYR A 187 -2.98 37.32 5.67
C TYR A 187 -3.68 37.90 4.46
N SER A 188 -3.26 39.12 4.09
CA SER A 188 -3.74 39.79 2.87
C SER A 188 -3.04 39.22 1.63
N THR A 189 -3.71 39.34 0.50
CA THR A 189 -3.13 39.02 -0.80
C THR A 189 -3.10 40.25 -1.69
N ARG A 190 -2.17 40.29 -2.65
CA ARG A 190 -2.10 41.28 -3.71
C ARG A 190 -1.78 40.62 -5.05
N VAL A 191 -2.07 41.31 -6.13
CA VAL A 191 -1.63 40.89 -7.47
C VAL A 191 -0.16 41.24 -7.65
N GLU A 192 0.66 40.29 -8.10
CA GLU A 192 2.04 40.53 -8.49
C GLU A 192 2.07 41.15 -9.91
N PRO A 193 2.62 42.35 -10.06
CA PRO A 193 2.53 43.07 -11.33
C PRO A 193 3.15 42.34 -12.54
N ASP A 194 4.28 41.65 -12.31
CA ASP A 194 5.04 41.00 -13.38
C ASP A 194 4.38 39.70 -13.90
N THR A 195 3.48 39.10 -13.12
CA THR A 195 2.93 37.76 -13.44
C THR A 195 1.41 37.72 -13.47
N GLY A 196 0.74 38.69 -12.83
CA GLY A 196 -0.70 38.67 -12.62
C GLY A 196 -1.17 37.61 -11.62
N LEU A 197 -0.25 36.92 -10.90
CA LEU A 197 -0.56 35.96 -9.87
C LEU A 197 -0.90 36.66 -8.56
N PHE A 198 -1.86 36.10 -7.80
CA PHE A 198 -2.11 36.52 -6.44
C PHE A 198 -1.04 35.94 -5.51
N VAL A 199 -0.41 36.81 -4.74
CA VAL A 199 0.61 36.45 -3.75
C VAL A 199 0.20 36.93 -2.38
N VAL A 200 0.60 36.20 -1.34
CA VAL A 200 0.38 36.60 0.05
C VAL A 200 1.28 37.80 0.35
N ASP A 201 0.67 38.92 0.83
CA ASP A 201 1.34 40.19 0.99
C ASP A 201 1.92 40.37 2.40
N LYS A 202 1.03 40.40 3.40
CA LYS A 202 1.41 40.67 4.80
C LYS A 202 0.41 40.09 5.79
N PRO A 203 0.80 39.92 7.05
CA PRO A 203 -0.13 39.64 8.14
C PRO A 203 -1.17 40.75 8.34
N LEU A 204 -2.40 40.40 8.69
CA LEU A 204 -3.47 41.31 9.07
C LEU A 204 -3.45 41.64 10.56
N GLU A 205 -2.83 40.81 11.38
CA GLU A 205 -2.71 40.97 12.83
C GLU A 205 -1.25 41.14 13.24
N PRO A 206 -0.94 42.01 14.21
CA PRO A 206 0.40 42.21 14.70
C PRO A 206 0.97 40.93 15.36
N GLY A 207 2.26 40.68 15.15
CA GLY A 207 3.00 39.58 15.78
C GLY A 207 2.75 38.21 15.20
N LEU A 208 2.09 38.11 14.02
CA LEU A 208 2.03 36.86 13.26
C LEU A 208 3.35 36.64 12.47
N PRO A 209 3.82 35.39 12.35
CA PRO A 209 5.05 35.06 11.64
C PRO A 209 4.94 35.39 10.14
N PHE A 210 6.00 35.99 9.56
CA PHE A 210 6.09 36.23 8.12
C PHE A 210 7.53 36.40 7.69
N PRO A 211 8.08 35.49 6.86
CA PRO A 211 7.43 34.28 6.33
C PRO A 211 7.08 33.25 7.41
N ILE A 212 6.28 32.25 7.03
CA ILE A 212 5.96 31.12 7.88
C ILE A 212 7.05 30.07 7.73
N GLU A 213 7.85 29.87 8.77
CA GLU A 213 8.90 28.86 8.83
C GLU A 213 8.31 27.46 9.01
N ARG A 214 8.92 26.46 8.38
CA ARG A 214 8.50 25.07 8.57
C ARG A 214 8.92 24.51 9.93
N ALA A 215 8.15 23.57 10.46
CA ALA A 215 8.58 22.71 11.57
C ALA A 215 9.63 21.69 11.10
N LEU A 216 10.61 21.46 11.93
CA LEU A 216 11.67 20.47 11.72
C LEU A 216 11.90 19.70 13.03
N VAL A 217 11.81 18.38 12.99
CA VAL A 217 12.00 17.52 14.16
C VAL A 217 13.25 16.64 14.03
N ASP A 218 13.82 16.29 15.16
CA ASP A 218 14.75 15.15 15.24
C ASP A 218 13.95 13.85 15.18
N ILE A 219 14.02 13.14 14.05
CA ILE A 219 13.23 11.93 13.81
C ILE A 219 13.58 10.78 14.77
N ASN A 220 14.74 10.81 15.45
CA ASN A 220 15.13 9.80 16.42
C ASN A 220 14.43 9.98 17.77
N LYS A 221 13.89 11.16 18.08
CA LYS A 221 13.00 11.38 19.22
C LYS A 221 11.62 10.75 19.02
N TYR A 222 11.25 10.45 17.79
CA TYR A 222 9.98 9.85 17.39
C TYR A 222 10.27 8.50 16.73
N PRO A 223 10.49 7.42 17.49
CA PRO A 223 10.76 6.09 16.94
C PRO A 223 9.71 5.70 15.92
N PHE A 224 10.14 5.05 14.85
CA PHE A 224 9.18 4.60 13.85
C PHE A 224 8.21 3.58 14.47
N PRO A 225 6.90 3.72 14.25
CA PRO A 225 5.92 2.85 14.88
C PRO A 225 6.10 1.38 14.48
N ASP A 226 6.20 0.51 15.48
CA ASP A 226 6.27 -0.95 15.31
C ASP A 226 4.89 -1.63 15.35
N GLU A 227 3.86 -0.84 15.64
CA GLU A 227 2.47 -1.27 15.66
C GLU A 227 1.60 -0.19 15.01
N VAL A 228 1.17 -0.48 13.80
CA VAL A 228 0.33 0.41 12.99
C VAL A 228 -0.81 -0.41 12.39
N PRO A 229 -1.94 0.21 12.07
CA PRO A 229 -3.01 -0.49 11.38
C PRO A 229 -2.48 -1.17 10.11
N THR A 230 -2.70 -2.48 10.06
CA THR A 230 -2.33 -3.30 8.91
C THR A 230 -3.51 -3.33 7.97
N GLY A 231 -3.32 -2.85 6.74
CA GLY A 231 -4.35 -2.86 5.71
C GLY A 231 -4.85 -4.25 5.39
N GLY A 232 -6.09 -4.32 4.87
CA GLY A 232 -6.60 -5.53 4.26
C GLY A 232 -5.84 -5.87 2.97
N PRO A 233 -6.22 -6.97 2.30
CA PRO A 233 -5.57 -7.43 1.05
C PRO A 233 -5.67 -6.43 -0.11
N GLU A 234 -6.49 -5.42 0.01
CA GLU A 234 -6.70 -4.33 -0.97
C GLU A 234 -5.62 -3.25 -0.90
N ALA A 235 -4.87 -3.15 0.21
CA ALA A 235 -3.80 -2.17 0.33
C ALA A 235 -2.72 -2.38 -0.75
N ILE A 236 -2.40 -1.32 -1.51
CA ILE A 236 -1.45 -1.37 -2.65
C ILE A 236 -0.07 -1.85 -2.20
N PHE A 237 0.40 -1.39 -1.03
CA PHE A 237 1.65 -1.84 -0.43
C PHE A 237 1.36 -2.65 0.82
N ASP A 238 1.01 -3.91 0.63
CA ASP A 238 0.74 -4.87 1.70
C ASP A 238 2.05 -5.44 2.28
N ARG A 239 2.87 -4.55 2.84
CA ARG A 239 4.14 -4.85 3.48
C ARG A 239 4.44 -3.87 4.62
N MET A 240 5.30 -4.26 5.53
CA MET A 240 5.80 -3.37 6.58
C MET A 240 6.86 -2.45 5.98
N SER A 241 6.50 -1.20 5.72
CA SER A 241 7.44 -0.17 5.25
C SER A 241 7.92 0.65 6.43
N ILE A 242 9.24 0.84 6.54
CA ILE A 242 9.90 1.57 7.63
C ILE A 242 10.69 2.73 7.04
N GLU A 243 10.43 3.94 7.53
CA GLU A 243 11.24 5.12 7.20
C GLU A 243 12.62 4.99 7.87
N ILE A 244 13.68 4.94 7.06
CA ILE A 244 15.05 4.86 7.56
C ILE A 244 15.80 6.19 7.50
N ALA A 245 15.32 7.11 6.65
CA ALA A 245 15.82 8.47 6.55
C ALA A 245 14.77 9.40 5.95
N ARG A 246 14.79 10.67 6.34
CA ARG A 246 13.96 11.74 5.79
C ARG A 246 14.87 12.83 5.17
N GLY A 247 14.46 13.34 4.00
CA GLY A 247 15.29 14.22 3.19
C GLY A 247 16.16 13.45 2.20
N CYS A 248 16.98 14.19 1.42
CA CYS A 248 17.85 13.61 0.38
C CYS A 248 19.13 14.44 0.25
N THR A 249 20.29 13.77 0.18
CA THR A 249 21.60 14.40 -0.02
C THR A 249 21.80 14.90 -1.45
N GLU A 250 21.02 14.40 -2.40
CA GLU A 250 21.14 14.78 -3.80
C GLU A 250 20.43 16.11 -4.09
N GLY A 251 20.86 16.74 -5.15
CA GLY A 251 20.37 18.07 -5.51
C GLY A 251 19.56 18.10 -6.79
N CYS A 252 18.76 17.08 -7.06
CA CYS A 252 17.93 17.04 -8.27
C CYS A 252 17.03 18.27 -8.35
N ARG A 253 17.19 19.08 -9.41
CA ARG A 253 16.62 20.43 -9.54
C ARG A 253 15.12 20.47 -9.81
N PHE A 254 14.53 19.34 -10.16
CA PHE A 254 13.09 19.17 -10.32
C PHE A 254 12.38 18.65 -9.06
N CYS A 255 13.13 18.11 -8.10
CA CYS A 255 12.58 17.33 -7.02
C CYS A 255 12.18 18.20 -5.81
N GLN A 256 10.88 18.41 -5.59
CA GLN A 256 10.37 19.17 -4.46
C GLN A 256 10.75 18.53 -3.13
N ALA A 257 10.55 17.21 -2.99
CA ALA A 257 10.89 16.50 -1.76
C ALA A 257 12.37 16.60 -1.39
N GLY A 258 13.27 16.61 -2.39
CA GLY A 258 14.71 16.83 -2.18
C GLY A 258 15.06 18.22 -1.69
N MET A 259 14.16 19.18 -1.76
CA MET A 259 14.33 20.57 -1.31
C MET A 259 13.61 20.83 0.02
N ILE A 260 12.31 20.53 0.11
CA ILE A 260 11.51 20.87 1.29
C ILE A 260 11.81 20.01 2.53
N TYR A 261 12.42 18.84 2.38
CA TYR A 261 12.76 17.95 3.50
C TYR A 261 14.25 18.02 3.93
N ARG A 262 15.02 19.01 3.46
CA ARG A 262 16.39 19.24 3.96
C ARG A 262 16.37 19.72 5.41
N PRO A 263 17.41 19.34 6.23
CA PRO A 263 18.53 18.43 5.98
C PRO A 263 18.12 16.97 5.88
N VAL A 264 19.02 16.14 5.39
CA VAL A 264 18.86 14.69 5.55
C VAL A 264 19.00 14.36 7.03
N ARG A 265 18.07 13.55 7.54
CA ARG A 265 18.06 13.02 8.91
C ARG A 265 17.90 11.50 8.80
N GLU A 266 18.89 10.80 9.31
CA GLU A 266 18.93 9.33 9.30
C GLU A 266 18.47 8.79 10.65
N ARG A 267 17.73 7.69 10.65
CA ARG A 267 17.35 7.00 11.88
C ARG A 267 18.50 6.15 12.37
N ASP A 268 18.59 6.01 13.69
CA ASP A 268 19.54 5.12 14.33
C ASP A 268 19.39 3.69 13.78
N PRO A 269 20.48 3.09 13.26
CA PRO A 269 20.40 1.79 12.62
C PRO A 269 20.05 0.63 13.57
N GLU A 270 20.34 0.72 14.86
CA GLU A 270 19.92 -0.29 15.84
C GLU A 270 18.43 -0.19 16.09
N GLN A 271 17.89 1.02 16.24
CA GLN A 271 16.45 1.24 16.34
C GLN A 271 15.71 0.71 15.11
N ILE A 272 16.27 0.87 13.91
CA ILE A 272 15.68 0.31 12.68
C ILE A 272 15.61 -1.21 12.78
N VAL A 273 16.73 -1.88 13.10
CA VAL A 273 16.79 -3.35 13.20
C VAL A 273 15.79 -3.89 14.24
N GLU A 274 15.75 -3.28 15.41
CA GLU A 274 14.83 -3.67 16.49
C GLU A 274 13.37 -3.45 16.09
N THR A 275 13.06 -2.29 15.50
CA THR A 275 11.71 -1.95 15.05
C THR A 275 11.23 -2.91 13.97
N VAL A 276 12.09 -3.29 13.01
CA VAL A 276 11.77 -4.29 11.98
C VAL A 276 11.34 -5.60 12.63
N VAL A 277 12.13 -6.12 13.56
CA VAL A 277 11.84 -7.41 14.21
C VAL A 277 10.53 -7.36 15.00
N ARG A 278 10.33 -6.30 15.79
CA ARG A 278 9.09 -6.11 16.56
C ARG A 278 7.87 -5.95 15.66
N ALA A 279 7.98 -5.11 14.63
CA ALA A 279 6.89 -4.84 13.70
C ALA A 279 6.43 -6.08 12.94
N VAL A 280 7.35 -6.93 12.48
CA VAL A 280 7.03 -8.21 11.83
C VAL A 280 6.27 -9.13 12.76
N LYS A 281 6.68 -9.24 14.03
CA LYS A 281 6.00 -10.07 15.02
C LYS A 281 4.60 -9.56 15.35
N LYS A 282 4.43 -8.24 15.46
CA LYS A 282 3.13 -7.61 15.77
C LYS A 282 2.17 -7.63 14.57
N SER A 283 2.64 -7.29 13.39
CA SER A 283 1.80 -7.25 12.17
C SER A 283 1.56 -8.63 11.56
N GLY A 284 2.54 -9.52 11.67
CA GLY A 284 2.54 -10.83 11.00
C GLY A 284 2.86 -10.76 9.52
N GLN A 285 3.23 -9.60 8.97
CA GLN A 285 3.56 -9.42 7.56
C GLN A 285 4.81 -10.22 7.18
N ASP A 286 4.89 -10.64 5.93
CA ASP A 286 5.94 -11.50 5.37
C ASP A 286 6.93 -10.75 4.46
N GLU A 287 6.71 -9.43 4.30
CA GLU A 287 7.60 -8.52 3.58
C GLU A 287 7.85 -7.25 4.40
N VAL A 288 9.10 -6.82 4.44
CA VAL A 288 9.55 -5.53 4.99
C VAL A 288 10.18 -4.70 3.89
N SER A 289 9.97 -3.39 3.90
CA SER A 289 10.64 -2.44 3.00
C SER A 289 11.30 -1.34 3.79
N LEU A 290 12.58 -1.09 3.52
CA LEU A 290 13.30 0.08 4.02
C LEU A 290 13.03 1.26 3.09
N THR A 291 12.50 2.36 3.63
CA THR A 291 11.99 3.47 2.81
C THR A 291 12.74 4.76 3.12
N ALA A 292 13.28 5.38 2.07
CA ALA A 292 13.86 6.72 2.08
C ALA A 292 13.66 7.35 0.69
N LEU A 293 13.83 8.67 0.57
CA LEU A 293 13.82 9.35 -0.75
C LEU A 293 14.94 8.85 -1.66
N SER A 294 16.06 8.43 -1.08
CA SER A 294 17.14 7.76 -1.78
C SER A 294 17.81 6.76 -0.84
N THR A 295 17.36 5.51 -0.89
CA THR A 295 17.85 4.43 -0.01
C THR A 295 19.36 4.19 -0.20
N ALA A 296 19.86 4.26 -1.43
CA ALA A 296 21.28 4.07 -1.74
C ALA A 296 22.20 5.16 -1.16
N ASP A 297 21.64 6.31 -0.76
CA ASP A 297 22.40 7.46 -0.24
C ASP A 297 22.38 7.53 1.30
N VAL A 298 21.72 6.59 1.98
CA VAL A 298 21.79 6.44 3.44
C VAL A 298 23.19 5.98 3.83
N SER A 299 23.78 6.64 4.84
CA SER A 299 25.22 6.55 5.11
C SER A 299 25.73 5.17 5.49
N CYS A 300 24.89 4.32 6.07
CA CYS A 300 25.22 2.97 6.51
C CYS A 300 24.39 1.86 5.84
N ILE A 301 23.86 2.13 4.63
CA ILE A 301 22.84 1.28 4.00
C ILE A 301 23.30 -0.17 3.77
N SER A 302 24.51 -0.40 3.27
CA SER A 302 24.99 -1.75 2.96
C SER A 302 25.08 -2.64 4.22
N PRO A 303 25.76 -2.26 5.32
CA PRO A 303 25.76 -3.04 6.55
C PRO A 303 24.38 -3.13 7.21
N LEU A 304 23.53 -2.09 7.11
CA LEU A 304 22.17 -2.11 7.63
C LEU A 304 21.33 -3.18 6.94
N ILE A 305 21.33 -3.22 5.61
CA ILE A 305 20.61 -4.23 4.84
C ILE A 305 21.07 -5.65 5.20
N LYS A 306 22.39 -5.88 5.30
CA LYS A 306 22.94 -7.19 5.68
C LYS A 306 22.44 -7.61 7.06
N LYS A 307 22.45 -6.70 8.06
CA LYS A 307 22.00 -6.98 9.44
C LYS A 307 20.48 -7.24 9.51
N VAL A 308 19.67 -6.41 8.81
CA VAL A 308 18.22 -6.58 8.72
C VAL A 308 17.87 -7.89 8.02
N ALA A 309 18.50 -8.19 6.88
CA ALA A 309 18.25 -9.42 6.13
C ALA A 309 18.58 -10.68 6.94
N ALA A 310 19.66 -10.65 7.71
CA ALA A 310 20.02 -11.75 8.62
C ALA A 310 18.91 -11.99 9.68
N LYS A 311 18.40 -10.92 10.28
CA LYS A 311 17.30 -11.01 11.28
C LYS A 311 15.99 -11.46 10.67
N LEU A 312 15.63 -10.94 9.50
CA LEU A 312 14.43 -11.33 8.80
C LEU A 312 14.46 -12.79 8.31
N ALA A 313 15.66 -13.31 8.00
CA ALA A 313 15.84 -14.72 7.65
C ALA A 313 15.44 -15.67 8.77
N GLU A 314 15.69 -15.28 10.04
CA GLU A 314 15.27 -16.05 11.22
C GLU A 314 13.74 -16.16 11.28
N GLU A 315 13.02 -15.10 10.88
CA GLU A 315 11.55 -15.00 10.90
C GLU A 315 10.91 -15.41 9.54
N ARG A 316 11.70 -15.80 8.55
CA ARG A 316 11.24 -16.13 7.17
C ARG A 316 10.46 -15.00 6.51
N VAL A 317 10.91 -13.78 6.73
CA VAL A 317 10.34 -12.57 6.16
C VAL A 317 11.27 -12.06 5.06
N SER A 318 10.69 -11.58 3.97
CA SER A 318 11.42 -11.01 2.85
C SER A 318 11.75 -9.55 3.09
N LEU A 319 12.91 -9.10 2.56
CA LEU A 319 13.29 -7.70 2.52
C LEU A 319 13.09 -7.16 1.11
N GLY A 320 12.16 -6.21 0.95
CA GLY A 320 12.00 -5.42 -0.26
C GLY A 320 12.72 -4.08 -0.15
N GLU A 321 13.10 -3.51 -1.26
CA GLU A 321 13.75 -2.20 -1.30
C GLU A 321 12.99 -1.22 -2.18
N SER A 322 12.94 0.04 -1.74
CA SER A 322 12.45 1.16 -2.51
C SER A 322 13.61 2.06 -2.95
N SER A 323 13.51 2.66 -4.13
CA SER A 323 14.39 3.75 -4.59
C SER A 323 15.88 3.39 -4.69
N LEU A 324 16.23 2.39 -5.52
CA LEU A 324 17.61 2.06 -5.87
C LEU A 324 18.16 3.06 -6.89
N ARG A 325 19.40 3.52 -6.68
CA ARG A 325 20.14 4.28 -7.68
C ARG A 325 21.03 3.37 -8.53
N ALA A 326 21.41 3.85 -9.73
CA ALA A 326 22.29 3.11 -10.63
C ALA A 326 23.71 2.92 -10.07
N TYR A 327 24.16 3.77 -9.16
CA TYR A 327 25.41 3.59 -8.41
C TYR A 327 25.12 3.07 -6.99
N GLY A 328 26.10 2.52 -6.32
CA GLY A 328 26.02 2.10 -4.91
C GLY A 328 25.37 0.73 -4.69
N LEU A 329 25.13 -0.03 -5.76
CA LEU A 329 24.69 -1.41 -5.62
C LEU A 329 25.93 -2.31 -5.60
N GLU A 330 26.35 -2.67 -4.39
CA GLU A 330 27.37 -3.72 -4.25
C GLU A 330 26.88 -5.05 -4.83
N PRO A 331 27.77 -5.85 -5.42
CA PRO A 331 27.40 -7.15 -5.97
C PRO A 331 26.64 -8.03 -4.97
N GLU A 332 27.07 -8.04 -3.71
CA GLU A 332 26.46 -8.83 -2.64
C GLU A 332 25.04 -8.37 -2.33
N LEU A 333 24.79 -7.06 -2.38
CA LEU A 333 23.46 -6.48 -2.16
C LEU A 333 22.47 -6.95 -3.23
N LEU A 334 22.89 -6.95 -4.50
CA LEU A 334 22.07 -7.49 -5.57
C LEU A 334 21.80 -8.99 -5.41
N ASP A 335 22.76 -9.76 -4.88
CA ASP A 335 22.56 -11.18 -4.61
C ASP A 335 21.57 -11.42 -3.46
N GLU A 336 21.56 -10.59 -2.42
CA GLU A 336 20.55 -10.63 -1.36
C GLU A 336 19.15 -10.25 -1.91
N ILE A 337 19.03 -9.17 -2.68
CA ILE A 337 17.75 -8.75 -3.30
C ILE A 337 17.22 -9.86 -4.22
N LYS A 338 18.08 -10.52 -4.99
CA LYS A 338 17.68 -11.62 -5.88
C LYS A 338 17.10 -12.82 -5.14
N ARG A 339 17.54 -13.10 -3.92
CA ARG A 339 16.98 -14.18 -3.09
C ARG A 339 15.51 -13.93 -2.76
N VAL A 340 15.08 -12.65 -2.79
CA VAL A 340 13.76 -12.19 -2.40
C VAL A 340 12.84 -11.89 -3.58
N ARG A 341 13.37 -11.33 -4.68
CA ARG A 341 12.53 -10.84 -5.80
C ARG A 341 13.20 -11.06 -7.17
N ALA A 342 12.54 -11.83 -8.03
CA ALA A 342 13.05 -12.15 -9.38
C ALA A 342 12.41 -11.30 -10.51
N THR A 343 11.50 -10.35 -10.22
CA THR A 343 10.60 -9.74 -11.22
C THR A 343 11.19 -8.60 -12.04
N GLY A 344 12.19 -7.88 -11.56
CA GLY A 344 12.83 -6.76 -12.25
C GLY A 344 13.18 -5.62 -11.31
N LEU A 345 14.09 -4.78 -11.71
CA LEU A 345 14.55 -3.62 -10.94
C LEU A 345 14.22 -2.34 -11.70
N THR A 346 13.95 -1.27 -10.94
CA THR A 346 13.60 0.04 -11.46
C THR A 346 14.69 1.05 -11.11
N PHE A 347 15.11 1.83 -12.09
CA PHE A 347 16.08 2.92 -11.94
C PHE A 347 15.56 4.18 -12.61
N ALA A 348 16.00 5.34 -12.15
CA ALA A 348 15.55 6.62 -12.60
C ALA A 348 16.73 7.51 -13.06
N PRO A 349 17.23 7.35 -14.30
CA PRO A 349 18.22 8.25 -14.86
C PRO A 349 17.65 9.66 -15.15
N GLU A 350 16.33 9.78 -15.28
CA GLU A 350 15.51 10.99 -15.47
C GLU A 350 15.68 11.65 -16.83
N ALA A 351 16.85 11.60 -17.47
CA ALA A 351 17.10 12.25 -18.76
C ALA A 351 17.91 11.38 -19.71
N GLY A 352 17.70 11.57 -21.02
CA GLY A 352 18.22 10.72 -22.07
C GLY A 352 19.71 10.92 -22.38
N SER A 353 20.24 12.12 -22.17
CA SER A 353 21.64 12.45 -22.43
C SER A 353 22.39 12.79 -21.13
N GLN A 354 23.72 12.69 -21.12
CA GLN A 354 24.54 13.12 -19.99
C GLN A 354 24.34 14.61 -19.73
N ARG A 355 24.34 15.44 -20.77
CA ARG A 355 24.07 16.86 -20.65
C ARG A 355 22.77 17.15 -19.88
N MET A 356 21.70 16.49 -20.26
CA MET A 356 20.41 16.68 -19.56
C MET A 356 20.43 16.12 -18.13
N ARG A 357 21.15 15.02 -17.84
CA ARG A 357 21.35 14.57 -16.47
C ARG A 357 22.10 15.61 -15.64
N ASP A 358 23.03 16.34 -16.25
CA ASP A 358 23.76 17.44 -15.61
C ASP A 358 22.84 18.66 -15.38
N VAL A 359 21.99 19.01 -16.35
CA VAL A 359 20.96 20.06 -16.20
C VAL A 359 20.04 19.78 -15.02
N VAL A 360 19.53 18.56 -14.90
CA VAL A 360 18.63 18.18 -13.79
C VAL A 360 19.39 17.82 -12.51
N ASN A 361 20.71 17.86 -12.52
CA ASN A 361 21.60 17.51 -11.40
C ASN A 361 21.37 16.09 -10.86
N LYS A 362 21.27 15.11 -11.77
CA LYS A 362 20.98 13.70 -11.39
C LYS A 362 22.24 12.91 -11.10
N ASN A 363 23.38 13.37 -10.93
CA ASN A 363 24.61 12.69 -10.48
C ASN A 363 24.71 11.18 -10.84
N VAL A 364 24.26 10.79 -12.04
CA VAL A 364 24.34 9.42 -12.59
C VAL A 364 24.99 9.51 -13.95
N THR A 365 26.13 8.83 -14.12
CA THR A 365 26.82 8.81 -15.42
C THR A 365 26.27 7.68 -16.31
N GLU A 366 26.51 7.83 -17.61
CA GLU A 366 26.15 6.80 -18.59
C GLU A 366 26.83 5.47 -18.27
N GLU A 367 28.12 5.50 -17.90
CA GLU A 367 28.92 4.32 -17.56
C GLU A 367 28.32 3.59 -16.36
N GLN A 368 27.97 4.31 -15.30
CA GLN A 368 27.33 3.75 -14.10
C GLN A 368 26.01 3.07 -14.42
N LEU A 369 25.22 3.65 -15.33
CA LEU A 369 23.95 3.07 -15.75
C LEU A 369 24.17 1.78 -16.56
N MET A 370 25.15 1.75 -17.47
CA MET A 370 25.49 0.57 -18.26
C MET A 370 26.06 -0.54 -17.40
N GLU A 371 26.97 -0.24 -16.48
CA GLU A 371 27.47 -1.20 -15.49
C GLU A 371 26.35 -1.79 -14.64
N THR A 372 25.40 -0.95 -14.23
CA THR A 372 24.23 -1.41 -13.48
C THR A 372 23.38 -2.37 -14.29
N ALA A 373 23.13 -2.07 -15.57
CA ALA A 373 22.43 -2.99 -16.45
C ALA A 373 23.19 -4.34 -16.58
N GLU A 374 24.49 -4.32 -16.75
CA GLU A 374 25.32 -5.53 -16.79
C GLU A 374 25.24 -6.34 -15.49
N ARG A 375 25.35 -5.66 -14.32
CA ARG A 375 25.24 -6.29 -13.00
C ARG A 375 23.86 -6.94 -12.78
N VAL A 376 22.78 -6.25 -13.15
CA VAL A 376 21.40 -6.76 -13.03
C VAL A 376 21.20 -7.99 -13.92
N PHE A 377 21.45 -7.87 -15.20
CA PHE A 377 21.17 -8.96 -16.15
C PHE A 377 22.12 -10.16 -16.02
N SER A 378 23.39 -9.96 -15.65
CA SER A 378 24.32 -11.08 -15.37
C SER A 378 23.84 -11.96 -14.22
N ARG A 379 23.13 -11.38 -13.26
CA ARG A 379 22.58 -12.10 -12.11
C ARG A 379 21.24 -12.77 -12.39
N GLY A 380 20.69 -12.62 -13.61
CA GLY A 380 19.55 -13.39 -14.09
C GLY A 380 18.19 -12.70 -14.00
N TRP A 381 18.15 -11.39 -13.74
CA TRP A 381 16.94 -10.62 -14.03
C TRP A 381 16.71 -10.58 -15.54
N GLY A 382 15.46 -10.72 -15.96
CA GLY A 382 15.08 -10.62 -17.39
C GLY A 382 14.57 -9.24 -17.80
N LYS A 383 14.22 -8.39 -16.81
CA LYS A 383 13.59 -7.09 -17.06
C LYS A 383 14.23 -6.00 -16.21
N MET A 384 14.32 -4.79 -16.79
CA MET A 384 14.75 -3.55 -16.14
C MET A 384 13.82 -2.41 -16.55
N LYS A 385 13.41 -1.56 -15.62
CA LYS A 385 12.58 -0.38 -15.90
C LYS A 385 13.40 0.88 -15.66
N LEU A 386 13.35 1.82 -16.62
CA LEU A 386 14.03 3.10 -16.54
C LEU A 386 12.99 4.23 -16.62
N TYR A 387 13.04 5.14 -15.64
CA TYR A 387 12.19 6.34 -15.64
C TYR A 387 12.91 7.54 -16.24
N PHE A 388 12.19 8.30 -17.06
CA PHE A 388 12.63 9.53 -17.68
C PHE A 388 11.54 10.59 -17.67
N MET A 389 11.95 11.84 -17.89
CA MET A 389 11.06 12.98 -18.09
C MET A 389 11.36 13.64 -19.44
N ILE A 390 10.33 14.25 -20.05
CA ILE A 390 10.42 15.17 -21.18
C ILE A 390 9.85 16.54 -20.79
N GLY A 391 10.23 17.58 -21.52
CA GLY A 391 9.83 18.95 -21.21
C GLY A 391 10.75 19.62 -20.19
N LEU A 392 11.97 19.14 -20.04
CA LEU A 392 12.97 19.72 -19.14
C LEU A 392 13.52 21.03 -19.72
N PRO A 393 13.93 22.01 -18.87
CA PRO A 393 14.58 23.23 -19.34
C PRO A 393 15.80 22.91 -20.19
N THR A 394 15.98 23.62 -21.31
CA THR A 394 17.05 23.45 -22.30
C THR A 394 17.05 22.13 -23.09
N GLU A 395 16.01 21.30 -22.98
CA GLU A 395 15.92 20.01 -23.67
C GLU A 395 15.85 20.19 -25.21
N THR A 396 16.63 19.39 -25.90
CA THR A 396 16.65 19.33 -27.38
C THR A 396 16.05 18.02 -27.88
N ASP A 397 15.80 17.94 -29.21
CA ASP A 397 15.29 16.71 -29.81
C ASP A 397 16.28 15.54 -29.73
N GLU A 398 17.58 15.81 -29.69
CA GLU A 398 18.64 14.83 -29.46
C GLU A 398 18.53 14.25 -28.05
N ASP A 399 18.26 15.08 -27.05
CA ASP A 399 18.07 14.63 -25.67
C ASP A 399 16.85 13.72 -25.54
N VAL A 400 15.74 14.07 -26.25
CA VAL A 400 14.51 13.26 -26.28
C VAL A 400 14.75 11.91 -26.96
N ARG A 401 15.46 11.88 -28.12
CA ARG A 401 15.85 10.60 -28.75
C ARG A 401 16.77 9.78 -27.87
N GLY A 402 17.70 10.46 -27.18
CA GLY A 402 18.62 9.88 -26.21
C GLY A 402 17.95 9.04 -25.13
N ILE A 403 16.69 9.30 -24.80
CA ILE A 403 15.90 8.49 -23.85
C ILE A 403 15.77 7.04 -24.34
N VAL A 404 15.34 6.89 -25.59
CA VAL A 404 15.17 5.56 -26.21
C VAL A 404 16.52 4.89 -26.43
N GLU A 405 17.50 5.65 -26.88
CA GLU A 405 18.87 5.17 -27.13
C GLU A 405 19.54 4.69 -25.84
N THR A 406 19.39 5.39 -24.74
CA THR A 406 19.88 4.95 -23.42
C THR A 406 19.24 3.64 -23.02
N GLY A 407 17.94 3.48 -23.20
CA GLY A 407 17.25 2.19 -23.00
C GLY A 407 17.80 1.08 -23.88
N ALA A 408 18.11 1.39 -25.15
CA ALA A 408 18.68 0.44 -26.09
C ALA A 408 20.12 0.03 -25.72
N ARG A 409 20.96 0.98 -25.30
CA ARG A 409 22.33 0.70 -24.80
C ARG A 409 22.29 -0.17 -23.53
N ALA A 410 21.40 0.12 -22.60
CA ALA A 410 21.20 -0.70 -21.38
C ALA A 410 20.76 -2.13 -21.73
N ALA A 411 19.84 -2.30 -22.68
CA ALA A 411 19.41 -3.60 -23.16
C ALA A 411 20.58 -4.36 -23.85
N GLN A 412 21.40 -3.66 -24.64
CA GLN A 412 22.57 -4.24 -25.28
C GLN A 412 23.64 -4.67 -24.29
N ALA A 413 23.97 -3.82 -23.30
CA ALA A 413 24.89 -4.13 -22.21
C ALA A 413 24.40 -5.37 -21.42
N GLY A 414 23.11 -5.39 -21.10
CA GLY A 414 22.47 -6.49 -20.42
C GLY A 414 22.51 -7.81 -21.20
N ARG A 415 22.25 -7.78 -22.50
CA ARG A 415 22.33 -8.99 -23.35
C ARG A 415 23.74 -9.57 -23.40
N ARG A 416 24.76 -8.72 -23.48
CA ARG A 416 26.16 -9.17 -23.41
C ARG A 416 26.45 -9.88 -22.10
N ALA A 417 26.04 -9.29 -20.98
CA ALA A 417 26.25 -9.83 -19.64
C ALA A 417 25.39 -11.08 -19.33
N ALA A 418 24.20 -11.18 -19.91
CA ALA A 418 23.26 -12.27 -19.67
C ALA A 418 23.59 -13.55 -20.48
N LYS A 419 24.68 -13.58 -21.25
CA LYS A 419 25.09 -14.73 -22.07
C LYS A 419 23.97 -15.30 -22.96
N GLY A 420 23.27 -14.42 -23.68
CA GLY A 420 22.21 -14.79 -24.65
C GLY A 420 20.80 -14.94 -24.07
N ARG A 421 20.61 -14.72 -22.74
CA ARG A 421 19.26 -14.65 -22.15
C ARG A 421 18.58 -13.32 -22.49
N ALA A 422 17.25 -13.26 -22.34
CA ALA A 422 16.49 -12.04 -22.54
C ALA A 422 16.95 -10.92 -21.59
N ALA A 423 17.08 -9.70 -22.14
CA ALA A 423 17.36 -8.48 -21.41
C ALA A 423 16.45 -7.39 -21.95
N ASP A 424 15.24 -7.32 -21.38
CA ASP A 424 14.21 -6.37 -21.80
C ASP A 424 14.27 -5.11 -20.94
N VAL A 425 14.21 -3.94 -21.58
CA VAL A 425 14.20 -2.66 -20.89
C VAL A 425 12.90 -1.94 -21.19
N THR A 426 12.17 -1.58 -20.12
CA THR A 426 11.01 -0.70 -20.23
C THR A 426 11.47 0.75 -19.95
N VAL A 427 11.28 1.63 -20.92
CA VAL A 427 11.49 3.08 -20.81
C VAL A 427 10.13 3.71 -20.51
N SER A 428 9.97 4.27 -19.32
CA SER A 428 8.73 4.92 -18.87
C SER A 428 8.98 6.42 -18.78
N VAL A 429 8.17 7.20 -19.48
CA VAL A 429 8.41 8.65 -19.66
C VAL A 429 7.22 9.45 -19.19
N SER A 430 7.45 10.36 -18.24
CA SER A 430 6.49 11.37 -17.79
C SER A 430 6.80 12.76 -18.34
N THR A 431 5.82 13.66 -18.26
CA THR A 431 6.04 15.08 -18.57
C THR A 431 6.54 15.79 -17.32
N HIS A 432 7.52 16.66 -17.46
CA HIS A 432 8.04 17.48 -16.37
C HIS A 432 6.99 18.50 -15.92
N VAL A 433 6.66 18.51 -14.66
CA VAL A 433 5.81 19.49 -13.99
C VAL A 433 6.69 20.35 -13.08
N PRO A 434 6.82 21.67 -13.33
CA PRO A 434 7.57 22.56 -12.45
C PRO A 434 6.91 22.63 -11.07
N LYS A 435 7.64 22.25 -10.02
CA LYS A 435 7.12 22.25 -8.64
C LYS A 435 7.64 23.44 -7.82
N PRO A 436 6.82 23.99 -6.89
CA PRO A 436 7.24 24.99 -5.91
C PRO A 436 8.46 24.59 -5.10
N HIS A 437 9.20 25.56 -4.62
CA HIS A 437 10.42 25.37 -3.82
C HIS A 437 11.51 24.51 -4.50
N THR A 438 11.53 24.46 -5.84
CA THR A 438 12.59 23.81 -6.62
C THR A 438 13.32 24.81 -7.50
N PRO A 439 14.56 24.53 -7.91
CA PRO A 439 15.24 25.35 -8.92
C PRO A 439 14.43 25.53 -10.20
N PHE A 440 13.60 24.56 -10.57
CA PHE A 440 12.78 24.64 -11.80
C PHE A 440 11.39 25.29 -11.60
N GLN A 441 11.09 25.85 -10.43
CA GLN A 441 9.82 26.54 -10.16
C GLN A 441 9.50 27.69 -11.13
N TRP A 442 10.51 28.29 -11.75
CA TRP A 442 10.38 29.38 -12.72
C TRP A 442 10.29 28.89 -14.17
N ALA A 443 10.63 27.65 -14.44
CA ALA A 443 10.61 27.10 -15.78
C ALA A 443 9.20 26.97 -16.33
N ALA A 444 9.03 27.14 -17.64
CA ALA A 444 7.78 26.81 -18.30
C ALA A 444 7.56 25.27 -18.31
N MET A 445 6.30 24.86 -18.33
CA MET A 445 5.90 23.52 -18.75
C MET A 445 5.68 23.52 -20.27
N ASP A 446 6.07 22.45 -20.94
CA ASP A 446 5.77 22.28 -22.37
C ASP A 446 4.27 22.27 -22.63
N ALA A 447 3.85 22.98 -23.68
CA ALA A 447 2.47 22.92 -24.14
C ALA A 447 2.11 21.53 -24.67
N LEU A 448 0.86 21.11 -24.55
CA LEU A 448 0.39 19.78 -24.98
C LEU A 448 0.79 19.39 -26.42
N PRO A 449 0.72 20.28 -27.43
CA PRO A 449 1.21 19.96 -28.79
C PRO A 449 2.69 19.59 -28.83
N GLU A 450 3.52 20.26 -28.00
CA GLU A 450 4.96 20.02 -27.92
C GLU A 450 5.25 18.69 -27.22
N VAL A 451 4.55 18.40 -26.10
CA VAL A 451 4.61 17.09 -25.44
C VAL A 451 4.24 15.96 -26.42
N ALA A 452 3.14 16.12 -27.16
CA ALA A 452 2.71 15.16 -28.17
C ALA A 452 3.75 14.99 -29.29
N ARG A 453 4.42 16.09 -29.69
CA ARG A 453 5.51 16.05 -30.69
C ARG A 453 6.71 15.25 -30.17
N LYS A 454 7.17 15.51 -28.93
CA LYS A 454 8.26 14.78 -28.29
C LYS A 454 7.92 13.30 -28.10
N GLN A 455 6.70 12.98 -27.69
CA GLN A 455 6.22 11.60 -27.59
C GLN A 455 6.22 10.86 -28.95
N ARG A 456 5.84 11.55 -30.05
CA ARG A 456 5.95 10.99 -31.41
C ARG A 456 7.40 10.72 -31.78
N LEU A 457 8.30 11.65 -31.49
CA LEU A 457 9.74 11.51 -31.76
C LEU A 457 10.33 10.24 -31.07
N MET A 458 9.94 9.99 -29.83
CA MET A 458 10.34 8.76 -29.12
C MET A 458 9.70 7.50 -29.70
N ARG A 459 8.40 7.55 -30.08
CA ARG A 459 7.74 6.41 -30.75
C ARG A 459 8.38 6.04 -32.06
N ASP A 460 8.88 7.03 -32.81
CA ASP A 460 9.62 6.78 -34.05
C ASP A 460 11.00 6.18 -33.77
N ALA A 461 11.71 6.71 -32.77
CA ALA A 461 13.03 6.20 -32.36
C ALA A 461 12.98 4.74 -31.89
N VAL A 462 11.94 4.33 -31.15
CA VAL A 462 11.87 2.98 -30.57
C VAL A 462 11.63 1.89 -31.61
N ARG A 463 11.12 2.21 -32.81
CA ARG A 463 10.83 1.21 -33.88
C ARG A 463 12.03 0.36 -34.26
N GLY A 464 13.26 0.87 -34.09
CA GLY A 464 14.52 0.14 -34.36
C GLY A 464 14.98 -0.77 -33.20
N HIS A 465 14.33 -0.73 -32.03
CA HIS A 465 14.85 -1.31 -30.78
C HIS A 465 13.89 -2.32 -30.15
N ARG A 466 13.83 -3.56 -30.68
CA ARG A 466 12.90 -4.61 -30.22
C ARG A 466 12.98 -4.97 -28.72
N ALA A 467 14.11 -4.70 -28.04
CA ALA A 467 14.30 -4.98 -26.63
C ALA A 467 13.89 -3.84 -25.72
N VAL A 468 13.43 -2.72 -26.31
CA VAL A 468 12.97 -1.56 -25.56
C VAL A 468 11.45 -1.42 -25.68
N LYS A 469 10.76 -1.42 -24.57
CA LYS A 469 9.33 -1.11 -24.49
C LYS A 469 9.18 0.33 -24.02
N LEU A 470 8.62 1.20 -24.85
CA LEU A 470 8.30 2.59 -24.48
C LEU A 470 6.90 2.65 -23.85
N LYS A 471 6.81 3.33 -22.71
CA LYS A 471 5.55 3.74 -22.07
C LYS A 471 5.58 5.25 -21.87
N THR A 472 4.54 5.95 -22.24
CA THR A 472 4.36 7.39 -22.00
C THR A 472 3.13 7.59 -21.14
N HIS A 473 3.20 8.54 -20.19
CA HIS A 473 2.05 8.95 -19.39
C HIS A 473 1.21 9.99 -20.16
N ASP A 474 -0.06 10.09 -19.80
CA ASP A 474 -0.94 11.12 -20.34
C ASP A 474 -0.46 12.51 -19.87
N ALA A 475 -0.46 13.46 -20.80
CA ALA A 475 0.01 14.82 -20.52
C ALA A 475 -1.11 15.73 -19.95
N ASP A 476 -2.36 15.37 -20.15
CA ASP A 476 -3.50 16.20 -19.77
C ASP A 476 -3.61 16.34 -18.23
N ALA A 477 -3.46 15.24 -17.51
CA ALA A 477 -3.37 15.24 -16.06
C ALA A 477 -2.20 16.11 -15.57
N SER A 478 -1.04 16.05 -16.26
CA SER A 478 0.14 16.83 -15.90
C SER A 478 -0.07 18.34 -16.07
N VAL A 479 -0.89 18.77 -17.03
CA VAL A 479 -1.24 20.20 -17.19
C VAL A 479 -2.08 20.69 -16.02
N LEU A 480 -3.09 19.93 -15.61
CA LEU A 480 -3.91 20.26 -14.45
C LEU A 480 -3.07 20.28 -13.17
N GLU A 481 -2.19 19.30 -13.00
CA GLU A 481 -1.22 19.26 -11.91
C GLU A 481 -0.36 20.52 -11.86
N ALA A 482 0.21 20.94 -13.01
CA ALA A 482 1.07 22.12 -13.10
C ALA A 482 0.33 23.44 -12.77
N ILE A 483 -0.92 23.55 -13.18
CA ILE A 483 -1.75 24.73 -12.85
C ILE A 483 -1.95 24.81 -11.33
N TYR A 484 -2.30 23.71 -10.67
CA TYR A 484 -2.52 23.70 -9.22
C TYR A 484 -1.21 23.71 -8.41
N ALA A 485 -0.14 23.11 -8.89
CA ALA A 485 1.16 23.19 -8.23
C ALA A 485 1.70 24.63 -8.17
N ARG A 486 1.48 25.41 -9.23
CA ARG A 486 1.93 26.80 -9.31
C ARG A 486 0.81 27.82 -9.13
N GLY A 487 -0.33 27.34 -8.66
CA GLY A 487 -1.56 28.09 -8.54
C GLY A 487 -1.60 29.11 -7.41
N ASP A 488 -2.54 30.01 -7.52
CA ASP A 488 -2.83 31.07 -6.58
C ASP A 488 -4.25 30.93 -6.02
N ARG A 489 -4.62 31.78 -5.04
CA ARG A 489 -5.88 31.68 -4.27
C ARG A 489 -7.17 31.68 -5.12
N PRO A 490 -7.30 32.45 -6.22
CA PRO A 490 -8.48 32.40 -7.08
C PRO A 490 -8.78 31.03 -7.71
N LEU A 491 -7.80 30.13 -7.82
CA LEU A 491 -8.06 28.76 -8.30
C LEU A 491 -8.96 27.94 -7.37
N ALA A 492 -9.17 28.36 -6.12
CA ALA A 492 -10.13 27.72 -5.23
C ALA A 492 -11.58 27.80 -5.77
N ASP A 493 -11.95 28.93 -6.41
CA ASP A 493 -13.28 29.10 -7.01
C ASP A 493 -13.45 28.18 -8.23
N VAL A 494 -12.38 28.01 -9.03
CA VAL A 494 -12.35 27.09 -10.16
C VAL A 494 -12.50 25.64 -9.68
N LEU A 495 -11.77 25.25 -8.64
CA LEU A 495 -11.83 23.92 -8.03
C LEU A 495 -13.27 23.62 -7.53
N GLU A 496 -13.86 24.55 -6.80
CA GLU A 496 -15.21 24.35 -6.29
C GLU A 496 -16.23 24.21 -7.41
N ARG A 497 -16.10 24.99 -8.50
CA ARG A 497 -16.98 24.88 -9.65
C ARG A 497 -16.82 23.55 -10.38
N ALA A 498 -15.59 23.15 -10.66
CA ALA A 498 -15.32 21.86 -11.31
C ALA A 498 -15.87 20.70 -10.45
N TRP A 499 -15.67 20.74 -9.14
CA TRP A 499 -16.21 19.78 -8.20
C TRP A 499 -17.75 19.77 -8.18
N ARG A 500 -18.41 20.93 -8.18
CA ARG A 500 -19.88 21.03 -8.24
C ARG A 500 -20.43 20.47 -9.55
N ASN A 501 -19.70 20.59 -10.62
CA ASN A 501 -20.02 20.02 -11.93
C ASN A 501 -19.73 18.50 -12.02
N GLY A 502 -19.08 17.90 -11.00
CA GLY A 502 -18.87 16.47 -10.89
C GLY A 502 -17.42 15.97 -11.05
N ALA A 503 -16.42 16.87 -11.04
CA ALA A 503 -15.02 16.47 -11.01
C ALA A 503 -14.69 15.70 -9.73
N ARG A 504 -14.13 14.51 -9.84
CA ARG A 504 -13.78 13.58 -8.77
C ARG A 504 -12.59 12.73 -9.18
N PHE A 505 -11.70 12.43 -8.24
CA PHE A 505 -10.59 11.50 -8.47
C PHE A 505 -9.74 11.86 -9.69
N ASP A 506 -9.39 13.16 -9.81
CA ASP A 506 -8.66 13.68 -10.98
C ASP A 506 -7.25 13.07 -11.14
N SER A 507 -6.75 12.37 -10.11
CA SER A 507 -5.52 11.57 -10.15
C SER A 507 -5.67 10.20 -10.83
N TRP A 508 -6.89 9.81 -11.21
CA TRP A 508 -7.20 8.53 -11.84
C TRP A 508 -7.60 8.73 -13.28
N ASP A 509 -6.86 8.17 -14.23
CA ASP A 509 -7.06 8.39 -15.68
C ASP A 509 -8.51 8.14 -16.12
N GLU A 510 -9.16 7.10 -15.58
CA GLU A 510 -10.54 6.75 -15.90
C GLU A 510 -11.60 7.68 -15.27
N LYS A 511 -11.19 8.56 -14.34
CA LYS A 511 -12.09 9.50 -13.63
C LYS A 511 -11.85 10.96 -14.04
N LEU A 512 -10.68 11.27 -14.56
CA LEU A 512 -10.33 12.64 -14.96
C LEU A 512 -11.30 13.17 -16.04
N ARG A 513 -12.00 14.24 -15.71
CA ARG A 513 -12.99 14.92 -16.56
C ARG A 513 -12.50 16.32 -16.88
N LEU A 514 -11.58 16.39 -17.86
CA LEU A 514 -11.01 17.66 -18.30
C LEU A 514 -12.06 18.66 -18.84
N ASP A 515 -13.13 18.17 -19.42
CA ASP A 515 -14.25 18.98 -19.89
C ASP A 515 -14.87 19.84 -18.78
N LEU A 516 -14.98 19.30 -17.58
CA LEU A 516 -15.51 20.02 -16.39
C LEU A 516 -14.51 21.10 -15.92
N TRP A 517 -13.21 20.81 -16.01
CA TRP A 517 -12.15 21.75 -15.68
C TRP A 517 -12.05 22.89 -16.69
N GLU A 518 -12.13 22.58 -17.98
CA GLU A 518 -12.13 23.59 -19.05
C GLU A 518 -13.33 24.53 -18.94
N GLU A 519 -14.51 23.99 -18.60
CA GLU A 519 -15.70 24.82 -18.32
C GLU A 519 -15.46 25.74 -17.12
N ALA A 520 -14.90 25.23 -16.03
CA ALA A 520 -14.63 26.02 -14.84
C ALA A 520 -13.58 27.12 -15.08
N PHE A 521 -12.48 26.82 -15.78
CA PHE A 521 -11.49 27.83 -16.20
C PHE A 521 -12.11 28.91 -17.09
N GLY A 522 -12.93 28.49 -18.06
CA GLY A 522 -13.62 29.43 -18.97
C GLY A 522 -14.61 30.34 -18.23
N HIS A 523 -15.36 29.80 -17.26
CA HIS A 523 -16.30 30.56 -16.46
C HIS A 523 -15.66 31.72 -15.67
N PHE A 524 -14.48 31.47 -15.09
CA PHE A 524 -13.73 32.49 -14.35
C PHE A 524 -12.74 33.29 -15.19
N GLY A 525 -12.66 33.04 -16.51
CA GLY A 525 -11.74 33.70 -17.42
C GLY A 525 -10.27 33.49 -17.05
N VAL A 526 -9.92 32.28 -16.60
CA VAL A 526 -8.57 31.97 -16.13
C VAL A 526 -7.63 31.76 -17.32
N GLU A 527 -6.62 32.59 -17.39
CA GLU A 527 -5.53 32.44 -18.35
C GLU A 527 -4.52 31.38 -17.86
N LYS A 528 -4.65 30.15 -18.31
CA LYS A 528 -3.78 29.01 -17.91
C LYS A 528 -2.28 29.28 -18.17
N GLY A 529 -1.97 30.11 -19.19
CA GLY A 529 -0.60 30.47 -19.56
C GLY A 529 0.19 31.12 -18.42
N LYS A 530 -0.45 31.85 -17.51
CA LYS A 530 0.24 32.48 -16.37
C LYS A 530 0.81 31.44 -15.38
N TYR A 531 0.18 30.27 -15.29
CA TYR A 531 0.65 29.18 -14.43
C TYR A 531 1.63 28.24 -15.16
N LEU A 532 1.49 28.10 -16.49
CA LEU A 532 2.28 27.15 -17.29
C LEU A 532 3.54 27.79 -17.89
N GLY A 533 3.54 29.10 -18.08
CA GLY A 533 4.67 29.87 -18.69
C GLY A 533 5.89 29.97 -17.76
N THR A 534 6.95 30.54 -18.31
CA THR A 534 8.14 30.97 -17.56
C THR A 534 7.77 32.10 -16.62
N ILE A 535 8.12 31.99 -15.35
CA ILE A 535 7.94 33.05 -14.36
C ILE A 535 9.27 33.81 -14.21
N PRO A 536 9.28 35.17 -14.21
CA PRO A 536 10.48 35.94 -13.97
C PRO A 536 11.07 35.62 -12.58
N VAL A 537 12.36 35.34 -12.50
CA VAL A 537 13.04 34.98 -11.24
C VAL A 537 12.84 35.99 -10.10
N PRO A 538 12.85 37.33 -10.35
CA PRO A 538 12.61 38.32 -9.31
C PRO A 538 11.16 38.43 -8.83
N ALA A 539 10.19 37.87 -9.60
CA ALA A 539 8.77 37.95 -9.23
C ALA A 539 8.46 37.18 -7.95
N ARG A 540 7.61 37.75 -7.14
CA ARG A 540 7.09 37.05 -5.97
C ARG A 540 6.11 35.94 -6.39
N LEU A 541 6.22 34.79 -5.75
CA LEU A 541 5.46 33.59 -6.11
C LEU A 541 4.32 33.36 -5.11
N PRO A 542 3.23 32.67 -5.48
CA PRO A 542 2.12 32.38 -4.57
C PRO A 542 2.53 31.69 -3.26
N TRP A 543 3.64 30.97 -3.28
CA TRP A 543 4.19 30.25 -2.10
C TRP A 543 5.37 30.94 -1.43
N SER A 544 5.74 32.17 -1.82
CA SER A 544 6.90 32.89 -1.25
C SER A 544 6.74 33.27 0.23
N HIS A 545 5.54 33.16 0.79
CA HIS A 545 5.27 33.37 2.19
C HIS A 545 5.58 32.17 3.09
N ILE A 546 5.92 31.03 2.49
CA ILE A 546 6.33 29.81 3.19
C ILE A 546 7.84 29.64 3.10
N ASP A 547 8.50 29.59 4.26
CA ASP A 547 9.92 29.30 4.33
C ASP A 547 10.18 27.82 4.60
N VAL A 548 10.77 27.13 3.62
CA VAL A 548 11.16 25.72 3.72
C VAL A 548 12.60 25.56 4.21
N GLY A 549 13.22 26.59 4.78
CA GLY A 549 14.55 26.57 5.38
C GLY A 549 15.69 26.54 4.35
N LEU A 550 15.48 27.11 3.17
CA LEU A 550 16.52 27.28 2.15
C LEU A 550 16.97 28.75 2.14
N GLU A 551 18.27 28.98 1.99
CA GLU A 551 18.84 30.34 1.88
C GLU A 551 18.26 31.08 0.68
N ASP A 552 18.01 32.37 0.88
CA ASP A 552 17.56 33.27 -0.18
C ASP A 552 18.52 33.26 -1.37
N GLY A 553 17.99 33.10 -2.57
CA GLY A 553 18.77 33.03 -3.80
C GLY A 553 19.41 31.66 -4.11
N PHE A 554 19.38 30.69 -3.21
CA PHE A 554 19.92 29.35 -3.46
C PHE A 554 19.23 28.68 -4.67
N LEU A 555 17.91 28.66 -4.72
CA LEU A 555 17.15 28.06 -5.84
C LEU A 555 17.47 28.77 -7.17
N ALA A 556 17.57 30.11 -7.15
CA ALA A 556 17.92 30.90 -8.32
C ALA A 556 19.37 30.66 -8.80
N LYS A 557 20.32 30.43 -7.87
CA LYS A 557 21.71 30.05 -8.17
C LYS A 557 21.74 28.69 -8.88
N GLU A 558 20.99 27.70 -8.36
CA GLU A 558 20.91 26.36 -8.95
C GLU A 558 20.16 26.36 -10.29
N TYR A 559 19.12 27.20 -10.47
CA TYR A 559 18.45 27.37 -11.76
C TYR A 559 19.42 27.95 -12.82
N ARG A 560 20.22 28.95 -12.46
CA ARG A 560 21.25 29.50 -13.37
C ARG A 560 22.31 28.49 -13.76
N LYS A 561 22.76 27.63 -12.80
CA LYS A 561 23.68 26.52 -13.11
C LYS A 561 23.06 25.52 -14.09
N ALA A 562 21.77 25.20 -13.90
CA ALA A 562 21.06 24.33 -14.84
C ALA A 562 21.07 24.85 -16.27
N LEU A 563 20.77 26.15 -16.45
CA LEU A 563 20.78 26.80 -17.74
C LEU A 563 22.20 26.91 -18.39
N GLN A 564 23.24 26.57 -17.64
CA GLN A 564 24.65 26.53 -18.07
C GLN A 564 25.19 25.09 -18.13
N ASP A 565 24.31 24.06 -18.07
CA ASP A 565 24.65 22.62 -18.06
C ASP A 565 25.68 22.27 -16.97
N ARG A 566 25.63 22.94 -15.79
CA ARG A 566 26.62 22.80 -14.72
C ARG A 566 26.03 21.92 -13.59
N LEU A 567 26.78 20.87 -13.23
CA LEU A 567 26.51 20.04 -12.06
C LEU A 567 26.79 20.74 -10.74
N SER A 568 26.11 20.28 -9.71
CA SER A 568 26.44 20.50 -8.30
C SER A 568 26.68 19.15 -7.62
N PRO A 569 27.74 19.01 -6.81
CA PRO A 569 28.07 17.72 -6.20
C PRO A 569 27.06 17.32 -5.12
N PRO A 570 26.90 16.00 -4.83
CA PRO A 570 26.01 15.53 -3.76
C PRO A 570 26.51 15.98 -2.38
N CYS A 571 25.55 16.36 -1.52
CA CYS A 571 25.82 16.84 -0.17
C CYS A 571 26.21 15.70 0.77
N GLY A 572 27.05 15.97 1.79
CA GLY A 572 27.36 15.05 2.89
C GLY A 572 28.26 13.86 2.53
N LYS A 573 28.74 13.76 1.29
CA LYS A 573 29.71 12.72 0.86
C LYS A 573 31.15 13.26 0.87
N ALA A 574 32.12 12.38 1.06
CA ALA A 574 33.52 12.81 0.94
C ALA A 574 33.81 13.29 -0.49
N ALA A 575 34.63 14.34 -0.62
CA ALA A 575 34.91 14.97 -1.91
C ALA A 575 35.41 13.94 -2.94
N GLY A 576 34.71 13.88 -4.09
CA GLY A 576 34.97 12.93 -5.17
C GLY A 576 34.35 11.55 -4.99
N MET A 577 33.52 11.31 -3.96
CA MET A 577 32.79 10.07 -3.77
C MET A 577 31.30 10.21 -4.14
N PHE A 578 30.74 9.15 -4.72
CA PHE A 578 29.31 9.02 -4.97
C PHE A 578 28.63 8.00 -4.03
N VAL A 579 29.39 7.17 -3.35
CA VAL A 579 28.94 6.13 -2.42
C VAL A 579 29.63 6.32 -1.09
N HIS A 580 28.95 6.05 0.00
CA HIS A 580 29.53 6.10 1.34
C HIS A 580 30.43 4.88 1.62
N HIS A 581 31.37 5.02 2.56
CA HIS A 581 32.13 3.89 3.07
C HIS A 581 31.20 2.87 3.73
N THR A 582 31.51 1.58 3.57
CA THR A 582 30.68 0.47 4.07
C THR A 582 31.21 -0.12 5.38
N ASN A 583 32.38 0.37 5.85
CA ASN A 583 32.99 -0.04 7.12
C ASN A 583 33.61 1.17 7.84
N LYS A 584 33.86 0.98 9.15
CA LYS A 584 34.39 2.01 10.06
C LYS A 584 35.82 2.38 9.73
N GLU A 585 36.68 1.40 9.43
CA GLU A 585 38.11 1.60 9.17
C GLU A 585 38.32 2.58 8.01
N ASP A 586 37.67 2.31 6.84
CA ASP A 586 37.75 3.18 5.68
C ASP A 586 37.11 4.56 5.95
N ALA A 587 36.01 4.62 6.70
CA ALA A 587 35.36 5.89 7.02
C ALA A 587 36.21 6.78 7.92
N VAL A 588 36.96 6.22 8.86
CA VAL A 588 37.91 6.93 9.76
C VAL A 588 39.17 7.32 9.02
N ALA A 589 39.70 6.46 8.16
CA ALA A 589 40.91 6.73 7.37
C ALA A 589 40.73 7.84 6.34
N ASP A 590 39.50 8.10 5.87
CA ASP A 590 39.21 9.12 4.88
C ASP A 590 39.22 10.53 5.50
N SER A 591 40.29 11.28 5.26
CA SER A 591 40.46 12.64 5.76
C SER A 591 39.85 13.73 4.83
N ARG A 592 39.27 13.34 3.67
CA ARG A 592 38.68 14.31 2.72
C ARG A 592 37.51 15.02 3.38
N ARG A 593 37.33 16.30 3.09
CA ARG A 593 36.16 17.06 3.56
C ARG A 593 34.85 16.50 3.00
N LEU A 594 33.78 16.56 3.77
CA LEU A 594 32.44 16.33 3.26
C LEU A 594 32.01 17.52 2.42
N VAL A 595 31.31 17.24 1.33
CA VAL A 595 30.79 18.26 0.41
C VAL A 595 29.59 18.95 1.04
N CYS A 596 29.55 20.28 1.05
CA CYS A 596 28.38 21.09 1.37
C CYS A 596 27.72 21.58 0.07
N TYR A 597 26.40 21.59 0.03
CA TYR A 597 25.62 22.09 -1.09
C TYR A 597 25.32 23.59 -0.99
N ASP A 598 25.68 24.23 0.11
CA ASP A 598 25.45 25.65 0.44
C ASP A 598 23.97 26.04 0.27
N CYS A 599 23.07 25.21 0.81
CA CYS A 599 21.63 25.43 0.71
C CYS A 599 21.05 26.31 1.83
N GLY A 600 21.88 26.76 2.78
CA GLY A 600 21.46 27.58 3.92
C GLY A 600 21.03 26.83 5.17
N VAL A 601 20.86 25.51 5.09
CA VAL A 601 20.43 24.68 6.26
C VAL A 601 21.50 24.62 7.37
N ALA A 602 22.75 24.97 7.05
CA ALA A 602 23.88 25.03 7.99
C ALA A 602 24.16 23.72 8.74
N CYS A 603 24.15 22.59 8.02
CA CYS A 603 24.44 21.26 8.60
C CYS A 603 25.86 21.22 9.19
N ASP A 604 26.01 20.62 10.39
CA ASP A 604 27.31 20.31 10.95
C ASP A 604 27.94 19.09 10.25
N MET A 605 28.90 19.35 9.35
CA MET A 605 29.58 18.30 8.57
C MET A 605 30.47 17.43 9.45
N THR A 606 30.97 17.95 10.59
CA THR A 606 31.77 17.18 11.56
C THR A 606 30.89 16.19 12.29
N GLN A 607 29.76 16.65 12.83
CA GLN A 607 28.76 15.80 13.47
C GLN A 607 28.24 14.70 12.49
N MET A 608 27.92 15.05 11.28
CA MET A 608 27.49 14.08 10.26
C MET A 608 28.52 12.98 10.00
N ARG A 609 29.81 13.31 10.04
CA ARG A 609 30.89 12.32 9.90
C ARG A 609 30.97 11.42 11.12
N GLU A 610 30.93 12.00 12.32
CA GLU A 610 30.97 11.25 13.58
C GLU A 610 29.80 10.30 13.72
N GLU A 611 28.58 10.75 13.42
CA GLU A 611 27.37 9.91 13.44
C GLU A 611 27.50 8.72 12.48
N ARG A 612 28.02 8.94 11.28
CA ARG A 612 28.26 7.86 10.31
C ARG A 612 29.24 6.80 10.85
N VAL A 613 30.34 7.22 11.44
CA VAL A 613 31.32 6.31 12.05
C VAL A 613 30.66 5.51 13.18
N GLN A 614 29.86 6.16 14.03
CA GLN A 614 29.09 5.50 15.09
C GLN A 614 28.07 4.51 14.53
N PHE A 615 27.37 4.84 13.46
CA PHE A 615 26.39 3.92 12.83
C PHE A 615 27.05 2.67 12.28
N LEU A 616 28.22 2.80 11.63
CA LEU A 616 29.01 1.65 11.17
C LEU A 616 29.48 0.77 12.32
N GLU A 617 29.92 1.39 13.43
CA GLU A 617 30.32 0.67 14.63
C GLU A 617 29.15 -0.10 15.27
N ARG A 618 28.00 0.53 15.47
CA ARG A 618 26.77 -0.11 16.00
C ARG A 618 26.29 -1.27 15.14
N LEU A 619 26.44 -1.17 13.83
CA LEU A 619 26.13 -2.25 12.92
C LEU A 619 27.16 -3.39 12.95
N GLY A 620 28.32 -3.19 13.60
CA GLY A 620 29.41 -4.15 13.63
C GLY A 620 30.22 -4.19 12.34
N ALA A 621 30.11 -3.17 11.48
CA ALA A 621 30.87 -3.03 10.25
C ALA A 621 32.24 -2.36 10.56
N LEU A 622 33.14 -3.08 11.21
CA LEU A 622 34.40 -2.53 11.73
C LEU A 622 35.49 -2.45 10.64
N ASP A 623 35.61 -3.49 9.82
CA ASP A 623 36.59 -3.61 8.73
C ASP A 623 35.94 -4.18 7.46
N GLY A 624 36.69 -4.20 6.35
CA GLY A 624 36.20 -4.70 5.07
C GLY A 624 35.92 -6.22 5.02
N THR A 625 36.21 -6.97 6.06
CA THR A 625 36.16 -8.45 6.06
C THR A 625 35.07 -9.05 6.95
N SER A 626 34.51 -8.31 7.90
CA SER A 626 33.65 -8.92 8.92
C SER A 626 32.40 -8.11 9.24
N ILE A 627 31.22 -8.74 9.00
CA ILE A 627 30.03 -8.43 9.77
C ILE A 627 29.88 -9.59 10.76
N PRO A 628 30.08 -9.39 12.08
CA PRO A 628 29.92 -10.46 13.06
C PRO A 628 28.46 -10.89 13.11
N GLY A 629 28.17 -12.17 12.95
CA GLY A 629 26.87 -12.79 13.13
C GLY A 629 26.37 -13.66 11.96
N ILE A 630 27.08 -13.71 10.84
CA ILE A 630 26.76 -14.63 9.73
C ILE A 630 27.73 -15.81 9.75
N SER A 631 27.63 -16.67 10.76
CA SER A 631 28.29 -17.97 10.72
C SER A 631 27.39 -18.99 10.03
N GLY A 632 27.72 -19.33 8.82
CA GLY A 632 27.74 -20.70 8.30
C GLY A 632 26.46 -21.51 8.15
N ARG A 633 25.23 -21.00 8.29
CA ARG A 633 24.04 -21.75 7.89
C ARG A 633 23.24 -21.01 6.82
N LYS A 634 23.49 -21.37 5.55
CA LYS A 634 22.67 -20.97 4.40
C LYS A 634 21.26 -21.54 4.53
N ARG A 635 20.38 -20.86 5.26
CA ARG A 635 18.94 -21.06 5.14
C ARG A 635 18.43 -20.13 4.06
N ALA A 636 17.92 -20.69 2.97
CA ALA A 636 17.26 -19.92 1.93
C ALA A 636 16.01 -19.24 2.52
N LEU A 637 15.89 -17.92 2.35
CA LEU A 637 14.66 -17.20 2.61
C LEU A 637 13.55 -17.75 1.70
N PRO A 638 12.32 -17.90 2.19
CA PRO A 638 11.20 -18.24 1.34
C PRO A 638 10.98 -17.14 0.31
N ILE A 639 10.96 -17.50 -0.96
CA ILE A 639 10.64 -16.58 -2.04
C ILE A 639 9.12 -16.41 -2.04
N VAL A 640 8.65 -15.25 -1.60
CA VAL A 640 7.25 -14.86 -1.73
C VAL A 640 7.08 -14.16 -3.08
N GLN A 641 6.24 -14.71 -3.94
CA GLN A 641 5.78 -13.95 -5.11
C GLN A 641 4.87 -12.82 -4.62
N GLY A 642 5.41 -11.61 -4.55
CA GLY A 642 4.59 -10.42 -4.47
C GLY A 642 3.72 -10.36 -5.74
N ALA A 643 2.41 -10.21 -5.57
CA ALA A 643 1.56 -9.85 -6.68
C ALA A 643 2.15 -8.61 -7.35
N ASP A 644 2.24 -8.64 -8.66
CA ASP A 644 2.73 -7.54 -9.49
C ASP A 644 1.73 -6.38 -9.35
N THR A 645 1.92 -5.54 -8.32
CA THR A 645 1.18 -4.29 -8.16
C THR A 645 2.02 -3.16 -8.73
N GLY A 646 2.32 -3.27 -10.01
CA GLY A 646 2.64 -2.07 -10.77
C GLY A 646 1.37 -1.22 -10.78
N ALA A 647 1.41 -0.06 -10.11
CA ALA A 647 0.43 0.97 -10.32
C ALA A 647 0.49 1.40 -11.79
N GLY A 648 -0.31 0.76 -12.58
CA GLY A 648 -0.48 0.97 -14.01
C GLY A 648 -1.73 0.20 -14.37
N THR A 649 -2.85 0.90 -14.34
CA THR A 649 -4.11 0.45 -14.92
C THR A 649 -3.88 0.20 -16.40
N ASP A 650 -3.82 -1.06 -16.81
CA ASP A 650 -4.14 -1.48 -18.16
C ASP A 650 -4.83 -2.84 -18.10
N ALA A 651 -6.15 -2.81 -18.16
CA ALA A 651 -6.96 -3.94 -18.51
C ALA A 651 -6.79 -4.19 -20.02
N GLY A 652 -6.00 -5.21 -20.34
CA GLY A 652 -5.84 -5.70 -21.70
C GLY A 652 -5.52 -7.18 -21.63
N ALA A 653 -6.56 -8.00 -21.69
CA ALA A 653 -6.45 -9.43 -21.87
C ALA A 653 -5.80 -9.71 -23.23
N ASP A 654 -4.76 -10.50 -23.26
CA ASP A 654 -4.45 -11.28 -24.43
C ASP A 654 -3.94 -12.67 -24.05
N THR A 655 -4.76 -13.65 -24.36
CA THR A 655 -4.51 -15.08 -24.29
C THR A 655 -3.79 -15.51 -25.58
N GLY A 656 -2.58 -15.99 -25.46
CA GLY A 656 -1.87 -16.61 -26.58
C GLY A 656 -1.03 -17.79 -26.09
N THR A 657 -1.62 -18.97 -26.20
CA THR A 657 -0.91 -20.25 -26.20
C THR A 657 -0.08 -20.34 -27.46
N ASP A 658 1.20 -20.73 -27.37
CA ASP A 658 1.69 -21.74 -28.30
C ASP A 658 3.00 -22.39 -27.83
N ALA A 659 2.99 -23.69 -27.97
CA ALA A 659 4.12 -24.58 -27.81
C ALA A 659 4.89 -24.69 -29.15
N GLY A 660 6.21 -24.80 -29.08
CA GLY A 660 7.03 -25.07 -30.26
C GLY A 660 8.44 -25.49 -29.89
N ALA A 661 8.67 -26.75 -29.99
CA ALA A 661 9.97 -27.40 -29.89
C ALA A 661 10.85 -27.16 -31.14
N GLY A 662 12.17 -27.11 -30.96
CA GLY A 662 13.14 -27.14 -32.06
C GLY A 662 14.57 -27.22 -31.55
N ALA A 663 15.19 -28.36 -31.76
CA ALA A 663 16.59 -28.70 -31.49
C ALA A 663 17.52 -28.13 -32.59
N ASP A 664 18.76 -27.78 -32.37
CA ASP A 664 19.97 -28.66 -32.52
C ASP A 664 21.27 -27.86 -32.75
N THR A 665 22.35 -28.40 -32.21
CA THR A 665 23.77 -28.45 -32.54
C THR A 665 24.67 -27.23 -32.67
N GLY A 666 25.83 -27.33 -31.96
CA GLY A 666 27.10 -26.80 -32.39
C GLY A 666 28.13 -26.48 -31.33
N THR A 667 28.78 -27.41 -30.80
CA THR A 667 30.19 -27.62 -30.37
C THR A 667 31.11 -26.49 -29.89
N ASP A 668 31.63 -26.69 -28.71
CA ASP A 668 32.97 -26.70 -28.12
C ASP A 668 33.66 -25.40 -27.70
N ALA A 669 33.83 -25.24 -26.39
CA ALA A 669 35.14 -25.35 -25.70
C ALA A 669 34.97 -25.22 -24.16
N ASN A 670 35.52 -26.20 -23.49
CA ASN A 670 35.51 -26.52 -22.08
C ASN A 670 35.91 -25.44 -21.08
N ILE A 671 35.06 -25.24 -20.07
CA ILE A 671 35.46 -25.23 -18.66
C ILE A 671 34.43 -26.09 -17.92
N GLU A 672 34.93 -27.22 -17.37
CA GLU A 672 34.15 -28.22 -16.66
C GLU A 672 33.52 -27.64 -15.39
N PHE A 673 32.24 -27.23 -15.47
CA PHE A 673 31.35 -27.37 -14.36
C PHE A 673 30.64 -28.69 -14.50
N SER A 674 30.90 -29.63 -13.58
CA SER A 674 30.31 -30.93 -13.54
C SER A 674 28.80 -30.88 -13.85
N LYS A 675 28.44 -31.47 -14.99
CA LYS A 675 27.04 -31.72 -15.38
C LYS A 675 26.46 -32.66 -14.33
N ILE A 676 25.65 -32.11 -13.43
CA ILE A 676 24.75 -32.93 -12.62
C ILE A 676 23.77 -33.57 -13.61
N PRO A 677 23.71 -34.90 -13.71
CA PRO A 677 22.78 -35.57 -14.61
C PRO A 677 21.34 -35.10 -14.29
N LYS A 678 20.55 -34.83 -15.33
CA LYS A 678 19.12 -34.42 -15.18
C LYS A 678 18.26 -35.45 -14.40
N ASN A 679 18.79 -36.63 -14.12
CA ASN A 679 18.14 -37.70 -13.36
C ASN A 679 18.86 -38.09 -12.05
N ALA A 680 19.81 -37.32 -11.56
CA ALA A 680 20.34 -37.55 -10.24
C ALA A 680 19.26 -37.19 -9.21
N LYS A 681 18.57 -38.19 -8.66
CA LYS A 681 17.78 -38.04 -7.43
C LYS A 681 18.75 -37.49 -6.38
N ARG A 682 18.60 -36.22 -6.01
CA ARG A 682 19.31 -35.69 -4.84
C ARG A 682 19.00 -36.62 -3.65
N PRO A 683 20.00 -36.96 -2.82
CA PRO A 683 19.72 -37.68 -1.59
C PRO A 683 18.66 -36.88 -0.83
N GLN A 684 17.46 -37.40 -0.79
CA GLN A 684 16.44 -36.90 0.11
C GLN A 684 16.86 -37.32 1.51
N VAL A 685 17.46 -36.43 2.28
CA VAL A 685 17.44 -36.57 3.73
C VAL A 685 15.96 -36.54 4.06
N ALA A 686 15.42 -37.69 4.42
CA ALA A 686 14.06 -37.82 4.91
C ALA A 686 13.98 -37.10 6.27
N ALA A 687 13.82 -35.78 6.24
CA ALA A 687 13.33 -35.09 7.42
C ALA A 687 11.94 -35.67 7.70
N ALA A 688 11.67 -36.03 8.96
CA ALA A 688 10.35 -36.44 9.38
C ALA A 688 9.29 -35.44 8.85
N PRO A 689 8.18 -35.92 8.30
CA PRO A 689 7.18 -35.00 7.76
C PRO A 689 6.66 -34.10 8.86
N SER A 690 6.73 -32.78 8.65
CA SER A 690 6.22 -31.76 9.58
C SER A 690 4.79 -32.08 10.02
N PRO A 691 4.46 -32.02 11.32
CA PRO A 691 3.14 -32.35 11.84
C PRO A 691 2.05 -31.50 11.21
N ARG A 692 0.91 -32.11 10.93
CA ARG A 692 -0.24 -31.49 10.28
C ARG A 692 -1.37 -31.31 11.27
N TYR A 693 -2.01 -30.13 11.22
CA TYR A 693 -3.10 -29.74 12.11
C TYR A 693 -4.28 -29.25 11.29
N ARG A 694 -5.50 -29.57 11.74
CA ARG A 694 -6.75 -29.06 11.17
C ARG A 694 -7.37 -28.06 12.14
N PHE A 695 -7.53 -26.83 11.68
CA PHE A 695 -8.22 -25.76 12.43
C PHE A 695 -9.65 -25.59 11.92
N ARG A 696 -10.57 -25.36 12.86
CA ARG A 696 -11.93 -24.96 12.60
C ARG A 696 -12.08 -23.49 12.95
N PHE A 697 -12.69 -22.68 12.04
CA PHE A 697 -12.89 -21.26 12.27
C PHE A 697 -14.21 -20.73 11.70
N GLU A 698 -14.64 -19.57 12.20
CA GLU A 698 -15.79 -18.81 11.72
C GLU A 698 -15.31 -17.59 10.94
N LYS A 699 -16.09 -17.18 9.94
CA LYS A 699 -15.87 -16.03 9.08
C LYS A 699 -17.17 -15.26 8.96
N THR A 700 -17.32 -14.19 9.75
CA THR A 700 -18.58 -13.43 9.90
C THR A 700 -18.35 -11.93 9.77
N GLY A 701 -19.42 -11.14 9.72
CA GLY A 701 -19.34 -9.69 9.60
C GLY A 701 -18.49 -9.23 8.41
N PRO A 702 -17.60 -8.24 8.59
CA PRO A 702 -16.74 -7.75 7.51
C PRO A 702 -15.85 -8.81 6.89
N MET A 703 -15.50 -9.87 7.66
CA MET A 703 -14.68 -10.97 7.13
C MET A 703 -15.38 -11.76 6.02
N ALA A 704 -16.70 -11.69 5.89
CA ALA A 704 -17.42 -12.28 4.77
C ALA A 704 -16.95 -11.74 3.41
N LEU A 705 -16.43 -10.51 3.38
CA LEU A 705 -15.91 -9.85 2.18
C LEU A 705 -14.48 -10.26 1.81
N LEU A 706 -13.80 -11.08 2.63
CA LEU A 706 -12.52 -11.68 2.23
C LEU A 706 -12.75 -12.85 1.28
N GLY A 707 -12.06 -12.83 0.16
CA GLY A 707 -12.01 -13.95 -0.77
C GLY A 707 -11.13 -15.10 -0.28
N HIS A 708 -11.12 -16.19 -1.04
CA HIS A 708 -10.27 -17.34 -0.70
C HIS A 708 -8.77 -17.02 -0.78
N LEU A 709 -8.37 -16.22 -1.77
CA LEU A 709 -6.96 -15.79 -1.93
C LEU A 709 -6.52 -14.89 -0.77
N ASP A 710 -7.43 -14.11 -0.22
CA ASP A 710 -7.14 -13.24 0.91
C ASP A 710 -6.90 -14.07 2.19
N LEU A 711 -7.68 -15.12 2.41
CA LEU A 711 -7.44 -16.04 3.52
C LEU A 711 -6.08 -16.75 3.42
N ILE A 712 -5.62 -17.07 2.21
CA ILE A 712 -4.29 -17.64 1.98
C ILE A 712 -3.17 -16.67 2.43
N ARG A 713 -3.40 -15.37 2.36
CA ARG A 713 -2.47 -14.33 2.83
C ARG A 713 -2.61 -14.05 4.32
N GLU A 714 -3.86 -13.94 4.80
CA GLU A 714 -4.14 -13.51 6.17
C GLU A 714 -3.86 -14.59 7.24
N LEU A 715 -4.17 -15.85 6.98
CA LEU A 715 -3.97 -16.90 7.97
C LEU A 715 -2.50 -17.10 8.36
N PRO A 716 -1.50 -17.09 7.45
CA PRO A 716 -0.09 -17.11 7.82
C PRO A 716 0.31 -15.97 8.77
N ARG A 717 -0.30 -14.79 8.63
CA ARG A 717 -0.04 -13.64 9.51
C ARG A 717 -0.52 -13.91 10.93
N VAL A 718 -1.68 -14.57 11.07
CA VAL A 718 -2.21 -14.94 12.39
C VAL A 718 -1.21 -15.86 13.12
N TRP A 719 -0.71 -16.90 12.45
CA TRP A 719 0.26 -17.82 13.08
C TRP A 719 1.59 -17.15 13.38
N ARG A 720 2.07 -16.25 12.51
CA ARG A 720 3.31 -15.48 12.76
C ARG A 720 3.16 -14.56 13.97
N ARG A 721 2.00 -13.88 14.13
CA ARG A 721 1.72 -13.02 15.29
C ARG A 721 1.76 -13.79 16.62
N VAL A 722 1.38 -15.06 16.62
CA VAL A 722 1.43 -15.90 17.82
C VAL A 722 2.72 -16.71 17.95
N GLY A 723 3.70 -16.50 17.06
CA GLY A 723 5.05 -17.05 17.15
C GLY A 723 5.20 -18.49 16.67
N VAL A 724 4.23 -19.05 15.92
CA VAL A 724 4.31 -20.43 15.43
C VAL A 724 4.98 -20.48 14.06
N GLN A 725 5.98 -21.35 13.94
CA GLN A 725 6.71 -21.54 12.69
C GLN A 725 5.97 -22.49 11.74
N MET A 726 5.49 -21.99 10.62
CA MET A 726 4.87 -22.79 9.57
C MET A 726 5.91 -23.56 8.74
N ALA A 727 5.56 -24.77 8.32
CA ALA A 727 6.29 -25.48 7.30
C ALA A 727 5.91 -24.92 5.91
N TYR A 728 6.88 -25.00 4.99
CA TYR A 728 6.72 -24.51 3.61
C TYR A 728 6.80 -25.64 2.61
N THR A 729 6.12 -25.49 1.47
CA THR A 729 6.14 -26.45 0.37
C THR A 729 7.55 -26.56 -0.24
N LYS A 730 7.89 -27.74 -0.75
CA LYS A 730 9.17 -27.99 -1.43
C LYS A 730 9.02 -27.61 -2.91
N GLY A 731 9.61 -26.50 -3.34
CA GLY A 731 9.54 -26.03 -4.72
C GLY A 731 10.42 -24.80 -4.97
N PHE A 732 10.37 -24.29 -6.20
CA PHE A 732 11.10 -23.05 -6.56
C PHE A 732 10.54 -21.81 -5.87
N HIS A 733 9.26 -21.85 -5.50
CA HIS A 733 8.56 -20.80 -4.78
C HIS A 733 7.88 -21.42 -3.56
N PRO A 734 8.60 -21.58 -2.44
CA PRO A 734 8.02 -22.13 -1.21
C PRO A 734 6.85 -21.26 -0.73
N LYS A 735 5.72 -21.91 -0.45
CA LYS A 735 4.54 -21.26 0.15
C LYS A 735 4.23 -21.96 1.46
N PRO A 736 3.56 -21.28 2.43
CA PRO A 736 3.04 -21.96 3.60
C PRO A 736 2.24 -23.23 3.22
N ASP A 737 2.55 -24.36 3.85
CA ASP A 737 1.91 -25.64 3.50
C ASP A 737 0.52 -25.71 4.16
N MET A 738 -0.46 -25.23 3.41
CA MET A 738 -1.86 -25.13 3.83
C MET A 738 -2.79 -25.77 2.80
N THR A 739 -3.89 -26.36 3.29
CA THR A 739 -4.96 -26.88 2.44
C THR A 739 -6.31 -26.46 3.02
N PHE A 740 -7.13 -25.81 2.22
CA PHE A 740 -8.43 -25.29 2.63
C PHE A 740 -9.57 -26.25 2.27
N CYS A 741 -10.69 -26.07 2.97
CA CYS A 741 -11.98 -26.61 2.54
C CYS A 741 -12.44 -25.93 1.24
N PRO A 742 -13.50 -26.41 0.59
CA PRO A 742 -14.04 -25.80 -0.63
C PRO A 742 -14.34 -24.31 -0.45
N ALA A 743 -13.86 -23.51 -1.37
CA ALA A 743 -13.92 -22.04 -1.33
C ALA A 743 -15.36 -21.54 -1.11
N LEU A 744 -15.46 -20.48 -0.30
CA LEU A 744 -16.71 -19.77 -0.04
C LEU A 744 -16.84 -18.59 -1.01
N SER A 745 -18.04 -18.37 -1.55
CA SER A 745 -18.29 -17.19 -2.39
C SER A 745 -18.12 -15.90 -1.60
N LEU A 746 -17.66 -14.83 -2.25
CA LEU A 746 -17.53 -13.52 -1.64
C LEU A 746 -18.88 -13.05 -1.07
N GLY A 747 -18.85 -12.44 0.11
CA GLY A 747 -20.03 -11.95 0.81
C GLY A 747 -20.83 -13.02 1.58
N VAL A 748 -20.48 -14.31 1.45
CA VAL A 748 -21.08 -15.39 2.24
C VAL A 748 -20.35 -15.53 3.57
N MET A 749 -21.10 -15.48 4.66
CA MET A 749 -20.60 -15.74 6.01
C MET A 749 -20.48 -17.24 6.27
N SER A 750 -19.65 -17.62 7.22
CA SER A 750 -19.54 -19.02 7.65
C SER A 750 -19.31 -19.16 9.15
N LEU A 751 -19.98 -20.11 9.76
CA LEU A 751 -19.77 -20.56 11.13
C LEU A 751 -18.96 -21.87 11.18
N ASP A 752 -18.51 -22.37 10.02
CA ASP A 752 -17.86 -23.69 9.95
C ASP A 752 -16.91 -23.78 8.74
N GLU A 753 -15.73 -23.23 8.89
CA GLU A 753 -14.61 -23.28 7.93
C GLU A 753 -13.48 -24.13 8.48
N TYR A 754 -12.67 -24.70 7.57
CA TYR A 754 -11.53 -25.52 7.95
C TYR A 754 -10.30 -25.21 7.10
N VAL A 755 -9.12 -25.29 7.75
CA VAL A 755 -7.80 -25.25 7.10
C VAL A 755 -6.90 -26.31 7.74
N ASP A 756 -6.23 -27.08 6.89
CA ASP A 756 -5.11 -27.93 7.31
C ASP A 756 -3.81 -27.15 7.13
N VAL A 757 -2.95 -27.13 8.13
CA VAL A 757 -1.64 -26.46 8.10
C VAL A 757 -0.57 -27.36 8.66
N ARG A 758 0.67 -27.23 8.17
CA ARG A 758 1.84 -27.89 8.75
C ARG A 758 2.68 -26.90 9.54
N PHE A 759 3.08 -27.31 10.74
CA PHE A 759 4.04 -26.57 11.57
C PHE A 759 5.39 -27.29 11.60
N GLU A 760 6.45 -26.58 11.96
CA GLU A 760 7.76 -27.20 12.18
C GLU A 760 7.83 -27.94 13.52
N GLU A 761 7.12 -27.38 14.50
CA GLU A 761 7.07 -27.91 15.87
C GLU A 761 5.87 -28.82 16.08
N GLU A 762 6.04 -29.79 16.95
CA GLU A 762 4.97 -30.67 17.37
C GLU A 762 4.25 -30.05 18.57
N LEU A 763 2.92 -29.89 18.44
CA LEU A 763 2.04 -29.36 19.48
C LEU A 763 1.15 -30.45 20.01
N ASP A 764 1.11 -30.59 21.32
CA ASP A 764 0.13 -31.45 21.99
C ASP A 764 -1.26 -30.80 22.08
N ALA A 765 -2.22 -31.48 22.69
CA ALA A 765 -3.60 -31.00 22.75
C ALA A 765 -3.72 -29.70 23.59
N ALA A 766 -3.00 -29.59 24.69
CA ALA A 766 -3.03 -28.39 25.55
C ALA A 766 -2.38 -27.17 24.84
N ALA A 767 -1.25 -27.39 24.20
CA ALA A 767 -0.59 -26.36 23.39
C ALA A 767 -1.46 -25.86 22.21
N LEU A 768 -2.24 -26.77 21.59
CA LEU A 768 -3.21 -26.41 20.56
C LEU A 768 -4.38 -25.57 21.09
N GLU A 769 -4.91 -25.89 22.26
CA GLU A 769 -5.95 -25.09 22.90
C GLU A 769 -5.44 -23.70 23.26
N GLU A 770 -4.24 -23.62 23.86
CA GLU A 770 -3.59 -22.34 24.16
C GLU A 770 -3.31 -21.53 22.89
N LEU A 771 -2.84 -22.18 21.81
CA LEU A 771 -2.60 -21.54 20.53
C LEU A 771 -3.90 -20.94 19.97
N VAL A 772 -5.00 -21.68 19.95
CA VAL A 772 -6.31 -21.18 19.51
C VAL A 772 -6.75 -19.97 20.33
N ALA A 773 -6.55 -19.99 21.65
CA ALA A 773 -6.85 -18.86 22.51
C ALA A 773 -5.96 -17.62 22.19
N LYS A 774 -4.67 -17.82 21.93
CA LYS A 774 -3.76 -16.75 21.50
C LYS A 774 -4.16 -16.18 20.14
N MET A 775 -4.49 -17.04 19.18
CA MET A 775 -4.93 -16.63 17.85
C MET A 775 -6.16 -15.70 17.93
N ASN A 776 -7.18 -16.08 18.70
CA ASN A 776 -8.40 -15.30 18.86
C ASN A 776 -8.21 -13.93 19.50
N ARG A 777 -7.09 -13.70 20.18
CA ARG A 777 -6.72 -12.36 20.69
C ARG A 777 -6.06 -11.47 19.64
N THR A 778 -5.58 -12.05 18.55
CA THR A 778 -4.80 -11.34 17.52
C THR A 778 -5.45 -11.35 16.14
N THR A 779 -6.64 -11.99 16.00
CA THR A 779 -7.42 -12.00 14.76
C THR A 779 -8.34 -10.78 14.68
N PRO A 780 -8.63 -10.29 13.47
CA PRO A 780 -9.66 -9.28 13.26
C PRO A 780 -11.04 -9.76 13.72
N ALA A 781 -11.89 -8.82 14.09
CA ALA A 781 -13.28 -9.11 14.44
C ALA A 781 -13.99 -9.85 13.29
N GLY A 782 -14.68 -10.94 13.62
CA GLY A 782 -15.36 -11.79 12.65
C GLY A 782 -14.54 -12.98 12.12
N LEU A 783 -13.26 -13.09 12.46
CA LEU A 783 -12.45 -14.31 12.24
C LEU A 783 -12.20 -14.96 13.60
N VAL A 784 -12.86 -16.08 13.89
CA VAL A 784 -12.82 -16.73 15.21
C VAL A 784 -12.48 -18.21 15.07
N PHE A 785 -11.37 -18.64 15.66
CA PHE A 785 -10.98 -20.05 15.69
C PHE A 785 -11.72 -20.79 16.82
N ARG A 786 -12.35 -21.91 16.48
CA ARG A 786 -13.18 -22.71 17.41
C ARG A 786 -12.48 -23.94 17.95
N GLY A 787 -11.36 -24.31 17.38
CA GLY A 787 -10.55 -25.43 17.83
C GLY A 787 -9.61 -25.95 16.76
N ALA A 788 -8.75 -26.85 17.20
CA ALA A 788 -7.80 -27.51 16.32
C ALA A 788 -7.64 -28.99 16.71
N VAL A 789 -7.15 -29.81 15.77
CA VAL A 789 -6.83 -31.21 15.99
C VAL A 789 -5.59 -31.58 15.19
N ARG A 790 -4.69 -32.34 15.81
CA ARG A 790 -3.55 -32.94 15.10
C ARG A 790 -4.05 -34.01 14.14
N LEU A 791 -3.49 -34.08 12.94
CA LEU A 791 -3.79 -35.09 11.94
C LEU A 791 -2.70 -36.15 11.89
N GLY A 792 -3.09 -37.40 11.68
CA GLY A 792 -2.18 -38.52 11.39
C GLY A 792 -1.84 -38.60 9.89
N ALA A 793 -0.98 -39.55 9.52
CA ALA A 793 -0.64 -39.83 8.15
C ALA A 793 -1.83 -40.36 7.33
N GLU A 794 -2.72 -41.06 7.99
CA GLU A 794 -3.95 -41.66 7.46
C GLU A 794 -5.07 -40.66 7.22
N ASP A 795 -5.01 -39.48 7.83
CA ASP A 795 -6.03 -38.45 7.67
C ASP A 795 -5.92 -37.79 6.31
N ALA A 796 -6.92 -37.96 5.46
CA ALA A 796 -6.92 -37.36 4.13
C ALA A 796 -7.12 -35.82 4.18
N ALA A 797 -6.66 -35.13 3.14
CA ALA A 797 -6.79 -33.69 2.99
C ALA A 797 -8.27 -33.26 2.88
N LEU A 798 -8.59 -32.05 3.34
CA LEU A 798 -9.94 -31.47 3.32
C LEU A 798 -10.63 -31.56 1.96
N THR A 799 -9.90 -31.29 0.88
CA THR A 799 -10.42 -31.36 -0.50
C THR A 799 -10.88 -32.75 -0.94
N LYS A 800 -10.45 -33.82 -0.25
CA LYS A 800 -10.82 -35.19 -0.55
C LYS A 800 -11.92 -35.74 0.36
N VAL A 801 -12.11 -35.15 1.54
CA VAL A 801 -13.03 -35.73 2.53
C VAL A 801 -14.33 -34.96 2.68
N VAL A 802 -14.36 -33.66 2.46
CA VAL A 802 -15.57 -32.86 2.58
C VAL A 802 -16.53 -33.23 1.44
N SER A 803 -17.72 -33.68 1.77
CA SER A 803 -18.70 -34.23 0.83
C SER A 803 -19.99 -33.41 0.73
N SER A 804 -20.37 -32.66 1.77
CA SER A 804 -21.54 -31.80 1.74
C SER A 804 -21.36 -30.52 2.56
N ALA A 805 -22.16 -29.49 2.22
CA ALA A 805 -22.21 -28.21 2.93
C ALA A 805 -23.66 -27.84 3.24
N ARG A 806 -23.89 -27.26 4.42
CA ARG A 806 -25.19 -26.76 4.87
C ARG A 806 -25.19 -25.25 4.98
N TYR A 807 -26.18 -24.62 4.39
CA TYR A 807 -26.34 -23.16 4.34
C TYR A 807 -27.68 -22.73 4.92
N LEU A 808 -27.72 -21.54 5.50
CA LEU A 808 -28.94 -20.78 5.73
C LEU A 808 -29.00 -19.64 4.71
N LEU A 809 -30.09 -19.59 3.95
CA LEU A 809 -30.38 -18.47 3.05
C LEU A 809 -31.43 -17.62 3.74
N ALA A 810 -31.00 -16.46 4.25
CA ALA A 810 -31.83 -15.55 5.03
C ALA A 810 -32.41 -14.43 4.16
N PHE A 811 -33.70 -14.16 4.30
CA PHE A 811 -34.43 -13.13 3.59
C PHE A 811 -35.11 -12.21 4.58
N ALA A 812 -35.22 -10.92 4.29
CA ALA A 812 -36.18 -10.09 4.97
C ALA A 812 -37.59 -10.60 4.67
N ARG A 813 -38.43 -10.78 5.69
CA ARG A 813 -39.80 -11.34 5.51
C ARG A 813 -40.61 -10.56 4.46
N SER A 814 -40.44 -9.21 4.47
CA SER A 814 -41.06 -8.30 3.49
C SER A 814 -40.57 -8.43 2.05
N SER A 815 -39.43 -9.11 1.83
CA SER A 815 -38.86 -9.32 0.50
C SER A 815 -39.39 -10.60 -0.20
N ILE A 816 -40.12 -11.43 0.52
CA ILE A 816 -40.70 -12.66 -0.01
C ILE A 816 -42.10 -12.34 -0.60
N LEU A 817 -42.23 -12.53 -1.90
CA LEU A 817 -43.47 -12.28 -2.66
C LEU A 817 -44.41 -13.47 -2.46
N ALA A 818 -45.09 -13.56 -1.32
CA ALA A 818 -46.16 -14.53 -1.07
C ALA A 818 -47.48 -14.01 -1.61
N GLU A 819 -48.41 -14.93 -1.93
CA GLU A 819 -49.78 -14.57 -2.35
C GLU A 819 -50.54 -13.90 -1.21
N PRO A 820 -51.57 -13.06 -1.49
CA PRO A 820 -52.38 -12.46 -0.44
C PRO A 820 -52.98 -13.50 0.51
N GLY A 821 -52.63 -13.41 1.81
CA GLY A 821 -53.11 -14.36 2.83
C GLY A 821 -52.16 -15.54 3.10
N GLN A 822 -51.04 -15.68 2.37
CA GLN A 822 -50.04 -16.70 2.60
C GLN A 822 -48.85 -16.12 3.40
N SER A 823 -48.40 -16.89 4.41
CA SER A 823 -47.18 -16.48 5.13
C SER A 823 -45.90 -16.72 4.30
N ALA A 824 -44.83 -15.98 4.60
CA ALA A 824 -43.52 -16.19 3.94
C ALA A 824 -43.01 -17.61 4.17
N GLU A 825 -43.24 -18.19 5.36
CA GLU A 825 -42.91 -19.58 5.70
C GLU A 825 -43.65 -20.59 4.87
N ASP A 826 -44.99 -20.41 4.69
CA ASP A 826 -45.82 -21.33 3.87
C ASP A 826 -45.40 -21.27 2.39
N TYR A 827 -45.11 -20.06 1.88
CA TYR A 827 -44.61 -19.91 0.53
C TYR A 827 -43.27 -20.64 0.35
N LEU A 828 -42.28 -20.38 1.22
CA LEU A 828 -40.96 -21.02 1.13
C LEU A 828 -41.05 -22.52 1.35
N THR A 829 -41.97 -23.01 2.24
CA THR A 829 -42.20 -24.45 2.44
C THR A 829 -42.68 -25.12 1.16
N ALA A 830 -43.64 -24.51 0.47
CA ALA A 830 -44.14 -25.01 -0.80
C ALA A 830 -43.03 -25.04 -1.87
N ARG A 831 -42.22 -23.98 -1.94
CA ARG A 831 -41.06 -23.88 -2.86
C ARG A 831 -40.00 -24.94 -2.58
N CYS A 832 -39.63 -25.14 -1.33
CA CYS A 832 -38.68 -26.18 -0.95
C CYS A 832 -39.16 -27.57 -1.32
N ARG A 833 -40.45 -27.87 -1.05
CA ARG A 833 -41.05 -29.15 -1.43
C ARG A 833 -41.01 -29.35 -2.95
N ALA A 834 -41.46 -28.37 -3.72
CA ALA A 834 -41.46 -28.44 -5.18
C ALA A 834 -40.04 -28.65 -5.75
N ALA A 835 -39.02 -27.98 -5.16
CA ALA A 835 -37.64 -28.16 -5.57
C ALA A 835 -37.06 -29.55 -5.22
N MET A 836 -37.48 -30.13 -4.11
CA MET A 836 -37.07 -31.49 -3.72
C MET A 836 -37.74 -32.58 -4.57
N GLU A 837 -38.94 -32.34 -5.06
CA GLU A 837 -39.69 -33.26 -5.92
C GLU A 837 -39.33 -33.11 -7.42
N ALA A 838 -38.75 -31.99 -7.80
CA ALA A 838 -38.34 -31.71 -9.18
C ALA A 838 -37.27 -32.69 -9.66
N THR A 839 -37.39 -33.12 -10.92
CA THR A 839 -36.35 -33.96 -11.57
C THR A 839 -35.21 -33.15 -12.17
N SER A 840 -35.41 -31.85 -12.45
CA SER A 840 -34.45 -30.93 -13.03
C SER A 840 -34.70 -29.52 -12.54
N LEU A 841 -33.64 -28.79 -12.21
CA LEU A 841 -33.63 -27.40 -11.75
C LEU A 841 -32.50 -26.63 -12.43
N PRO A 842 -32.59 -26.39 -13.74
CA PRO A 842 -31.51 -25.74 -14.47
C PRO A 842 -31.43 -24.24 -14.18
N ILE A 843 -30.23 -23.71 -13.97
CA ILE A 843 -29.96 -22.28 -13.85
C ILE A 843 -28.81 -21.88 -14.79
N ARG A 844 -28.92 -20.70 -15.38
CA ARG A 844 -27.86 -20.17 -16.26
C ARG A 844 -26.84 -19.40 -15.41
N ARG A 845 -25.61 -19.88 -15.45
CA ARG A 845 -24.42 -19.21 -14.85
C ARG A 845 -23.64 -18.55 -15.99
N GLU A 846 -23.31 -17.29 -15.82
CA GLU A 846 -22.43 -16.57 -16.73
C GLU A 846 -21.03 -16.50 -16.12
N ILE A 847 -20.01 -16.88 -16.90
CA ILE A 847 -18.60 -16.82 -16.52
C ILE A 847 -17.87 -16.20 -17.71
N GLU A 848 -17.28 -15.02 -17.53
CA GLU A 848 -16.53 -14.27 -18.54
C GLU A 848 -17.28 -14.14 -19.89
N GLY A 849 -18.59 -13.84 -19.81
CA GLY A 849 -19.44 -13.71 -20.99
C GLY A 849 -19.89 -15.05 -21.61
N ILE A 850 -19.49 -16.18 -21.06
CA ILE A 850 -19.92 -17.52 -21.53
C ILE A 850 -21.00 -18.06 -20.61
N GLY A 851 -22.17 -18.30 -21.15
CA GLY A 851 -23.28 -18.90 -20.41
C GLY A 851 -23.12 -20.42 -20.25
N LYS A 852 -23.14 -20.92 -19.02
CA LYS A 852 -23.15 -22.34 -18.68
C LYS A 852 -24.43 -22.67 -17.92
N VAL A 853 -25.07 -23.79 -18.27
CA VAL A 853 -26.20 -24.30 -17.47
C VAL A 853 -25.69 -25.17 -16.34
N VAL A 854 -26.15 -24.88 -15.12
CA VAL A 854 -25.89 -25.66 -13.90
C VAL A 854 -27.19 -26.35 -13.51
N GLU A 855 -27.14 -27.66 -13.35
CA GLU A 855 -28.28 -28.47 -12.85
C GLU A 855 -28.25 -28.49 -11.34
N VAL A 856 -28.99 -27.59 -10.68
CA VAL A 856 -28.98 -27.42 -9.22
C VAL A 856 -29.52 -28.68 -8.53
N ARG A 857 -30.46 -29.39 -9.13
CA ARG A 857 -31.07 -30.61 -8.56
C ARG A 857 -30.04 -31.70 -8.24
N GLU A 858 -28.98 -31.79 -9.00
CA GLU A 858 -27.92 -32.77 -8.76
C GLU A 858 -27.16 -32.55 -7.46
N TYR A 859 -27.13 -31.31 -7.01
CA TYR A 859 -26.41 -30.91 -5.78
C TYR A 859 -27.30 -30.86 -4.55
N LEU A 860 -28.60 -30.65 -4.72
CA LEU A 860 -29.57 -30.45 -3.63
C LEU A 860 -29.87 -31.75 -2.89
N GLU A 861 -29.43 -31.85 -1.63
CA GLU A 861 -29.68 -33.00 -0.77
C GLU A 861 -30.93 -32.79 0.13
N ARG A 862 -31.09 -31.58 0.67
CA ARG A 862 -32.19 -31.19 1.55
C ARG A 862 -32.50 -29.71 1.41
N ALA A 863 -33.76 -29.34 1.47
CA ALA A 863 -34.21 -27.97 1.59
C ALA A 863 -35.48 -27.92 2.44
N SER A 864 -35.50 -27.06 3.45
CA SER A 864 -36.68 -26.84 4.31
C SER A 864 -36.64 -25.42 4.89
N VAL A 865 -37.73 -24.90 5.37
CA VAL A 865 -37.74 -23.65 6.12
C VAL A 865 -37.00 -23.87 7.45
N ALA A 866 -36.17 -22.93 7.83
CA ALA A 866 -35.32 -22.97 9.01
C ALA A 866 -36.19 -22.91 10.30
N GLY A 867 -35.86 -23.76 11.25
CA GLY A 867 -36.47 -23.77 12.58
C GLY A 867 -35.80 -22.76 13.55
N PRO A 868 -36.30 -22.75 14.82
CA PRO A 868 -35.80 -21.81 15.83
C PRO A 868 -34.28 -21.92 16.08
N ASP A 869 -33.73 -23.15 16.02
CA ASP A 869 -32.29 -23.34 16.30
C ASP A 869 -31.40 -22.86 15.15
N GLU A 870 -31.84 -23.04 13.91
CA GLU A 870 -31.19 -22.50 12.74
C GLU A 870 -31.24 -20.96 12.74
N LEU A 871 -32.37 -20.37 13.17
CA LEU A 871 -32.49 -18.90 13.29
C LEU A 871 -31.51 -18.33 14.34
N LYS A 872 -31.24 -19.06 15.43
CA LYS A 872 -30.18 -18.66 16.40
C LYS A 872 -28.79 -18.61 15.76
N ALA A 873 -28.51 -19.48 14.76
CA ALA A 873 -27.26 -19.44 14.03
C ALA A 873 -27.12 -18.17 13.16
N LEU A 874 -28.21 -17.63 12.63
CA LEU A 874 -28.18 -16.31 11.94
C LEU A 874 -27.78 -15.20 12.90
N GLY A 875 -28.33 -15.20 14.13
CA GLY A 875 -27.96 -14.23 15.18
C GLY A 875 -26.46 -14.30 15.53
N ARG A 876 -25.90 -15.52 15.62
CA ARG A 876 -24.45 -15.72 15.82
C ARG A 876 -23.62 -15.18 14.65
N ALA A 877 -24.14 -15.21 13.44
CA ALA A 877 -23.48 -14.61 12.28
C ALA A 877 -23.67 -13.08 12.20
N GLY A 878 -24.39 -12.46 13.15
CA GLY A 878 -24.66 -11.03 13.20
C GLY A 878 -25.85 -10.59 12.35
N LEU A 879 -26.68 -11.51 11.86
CA LEU A 879 -27.90 -11.19 11.14
C LEU A 879 -29.08 -11.10 12.10
N VAL A 880 -29.61 -9.89 12.23
CA VAL A 880 -30.74 -9.55 13.11
C VAL A 880 -31.87 -8.92 12.31
N GLY A 881 -33.12 -8.97 12.82
CA GLY A 881 -34.29 -8.37 12.21
C GLY A 881 -35.41 -9.37 11.98
N ASP A 882 -36.44 -8.96 11.28
CA ASP A 882 -37.58 -9.81 10.90
C ASP A 882 -37.19 -10.65 9.69
N LEU A 883 -36.58 -11.82 9.94
CA LEU A 883 -36.00 -12.70 8.94
C LEU A 883 -36.78 -14.03 8.87
N VAL A 884 -36.86 -14.55 7.64
CA VAL A 884 -37.20 -15.94 7.36
C VAL A 884 -36.02 -16.58 6.61
N ALA A 885 -35.76 -17.85 6.84
CA ALA A 885 -34.64 -18.52 6.20
C ALA A 885 -34.95 -19.89 5.65
N ILE A 886 -34.23 -20.31 4.63
CA ILE A 886 -34.20 -21.68 4.12
C ILE A 886 -32.95 -22.36 4.65
N ASP A 887 -33.09 -23.53 5.25
CA ASP A 887 -32.01 -24.44 5.59
C ASP A 887 -31.82 -25.41 4.41
N VAL A 888 -30.67 -25.32 3.77
CA VAL A 888 -30.36 -26.08 2.56
C VAL A 888 -29.06 -26.84 2.71
N GLU A 889 -29.06 -28.10 2.33
CA GLU A 889 -27.85 -28.93 2.27
C GLU A 889 -27.57 -29.33 0.83
N VAL A 890 -26.29 -29.20 0.43
CA VAL A 890 -25.82 -29.46 -0.93
C VAL A 890 -24.63 -30.39 -0.92
N ALA A 891 -24.56 -31.28 -1.88
CA ALA A 891 -23.39 -32.12 -2.14
C ALA A 891 -22.25 -31.29 -2.72
N ILE A 892 -21.01 -31.60 -2.30
CA ILE A 892 -19.78 -31.09 -2.88
C ILE A 892 -19.19 -32.17 -3.77
N ARG A 893 -19.05 -31.86 -5.07
CA ARG A 893 -18.57 -32.82 -6.08
C ARG A 893 -17.29 -32.32 -6.73
N GLY A 894 -16.47 -33.22 -7.24
CA GLY A 894 -15.26 -32.90 -7.98
C GLY A 894 -15.53 -32.11 -9.28
N SER A 895 -16.76 -32.18 -9.81
CA SER A 895 -17.22 -31.44 -11.01
C SER A 895 -17.59 -29.98 -10.77
N GLY A 896 -17.69 -29.55 -9.50
CA GLY A 896 -18.06 -28.18 -9.13
C GLY A 896 -19.00 -28.07 -7.91
N ALA A 897 -19.47 -26.87 -7.65
CA ALA A 897 -20.40 -26.55 -6.57
C ALA A 897 -21.48 -25.57 -7.08
N VAL A 898 -22.64 -25.60 -6.44
CA VAL A 898 -23.72 -24.63 -6.63
C VAL A 898 -23.47 -23.39 -5.77
N LYS A 899 -23.76 -22.20 -6.28
CA LYS A 899 -23.63 -20.94 -5.54
C LYS A 899 -24.86 -20.68 -4.66
N SER A 900 -24.68 -19.98 -3.54
CA SER A 900 -25.81 -19.57 -2.67
C SER A 900 -26.86 -18.74 -3.40
N SER A 901 -26.45 -17.88 -4.33
CA SER A 901 -27.37 -17.08 -5.17
C SER A 901 -28.21 -17.95 -6.12
N GLU A 902 -27.63 -19.03 -6.64
CA GLU A 902 -28.34 -19.99 -7.49
C GLU A 902 -29.40 -20.79 -6.69
N LEU A 903 -29.04 -21.19 -5.47
CA LEU A 903 -29.95 -21.81 -4.54
C LEU A 903 -31.10 -20.87 -4.17
N ALA A 904 -30.81 -19.61 -3.85
CA ALA A 904 -31.82 -18.60 -3.55
C ALA A 904 -32.76 -18.34 -4.74
N ALA A 905 -32.25 -18.28 -5.97
CA ALA A 905 -33.05 -18.10 -7.17
C ALA A 905 -34.05 -19.27 -7.40
N VAL A 906 -33.59 -20.50 -7.16
CA VAL A 906 -34.42 -21.71 -7.32
C VAL A 906 -35.43 -21.87 -6.19
N LEU A 907 -34.99 -21.67 -4.94
CA LEU A 907 -35.77 -21.99 -3.72
C LEU A 907 -36.69 -20.86 -3.27
N ALA A 908 -36.39 -19.61 -3.59
CA ALA A 908 -37.18 -18.45 -3.15
C ALA A 908 -37.56 -17.49 -4.27
N GLY A 909 -36.92 -17.58 -5.43
CA GLY A 909 -37.21 -16.76 -6.61
C GLY A 909 -38.00 -17.47 -7.69
N ASP A 910 -37.97 -16.85 -8.89
CA ASP A 910 -38.61 -17.39 -10.10
C ASP A 910 -37.69 -18.29 -10.94
N GLY A 911 -36.51 -18.65 -10.42
CA GLY A 911 -35.46 -19.41 -11.12
C GLY A 911 -34.56 -18.57 -12.01
N LYS A 912 -34.81 -17.26 -12.17
CA LYS A 912 -33.98 -16.34 -12.96
C LYS A 912 -33.09 -15.42 -12.10
N ALA A 913 -33.72 -14.79 -11.12
CA ALA A 913 -33.02 -13.90 -10.18
C ALA A 913 -33.33 -14.27 -8.72
N PRO A 914 -32.31 -14.23 -7.82
CA PRO A 914 -32.59 -14.44 -6.41
C PRO A 914 -33.25 -13.18 -5.81
N PRO A 915 -34.19 -13.31 -4.88
CA PRO A 915 -34.59 -12.18 -4.04
C PRO A 915 -33.40 -11.73 -3.18
N PRO A 916 -33.40 -10.47 -2.69
CA PRO A 916 -32.36 -9.99 -1.79
C PRO A 916 -32.18 -10.95 -0.60
N HIS A 917 -30.98 -11.45 -0.40
CA HIS A 917 -30.71 -12.46 0.64
C HIS A 917 -29.30 -12.30 1.21
N ARG A 918 -29.11 -12.92 2.40
CA ARG A 918 -27.82 -13.18 2.98
C ARG A 918 -27.64 -14.69 3.14
N ALA A 919 -26.42 -15.18 2.87
CA ALA A 919 -26.12 -16.59 3.02
C ALA A 919 -25.11 -16.84 4.15
N VAL A 920 -25.35 -17.85 4.96
CA VAL A 920 -24.46 -18.30 6.03
C VAL A 920 -24.23 -19.78 5.88
N ARG A 921 -22.97 -20.20 5.71
CA ARG A 921 -22.60 -21.62 5.78
C ARG A 921 -22.52 -22.04 7.24
N ILE A 922 -23.34 -22.99 7.65
CA ILE A 922 -23.43 -23.41 9.06
C ILE A 922 -22.82 -24.80 9.32
N GLY A 923 -22.41 -25.52 8.28
CA GLY A 923 -21.77 -26.81 8.42
C GLY A 923 -21.07 -27.30 7.16
N LEU A 924 -19.94 -27.97 7.37
CA LEU A 924 -19.25 -28.80 6.39
C LEU A 924 -19.14 -30.22 6.93
N PHE A 925 -19.50 -31.21 6.11
CA PHE A 925 -19.59 -32.60 6.55
C PHE A 925 -18.74 -33.55 5.70
N VAL A 926 -18.28 -34.59 6.40
CA VAL A 926 -17.65 -35.76 5.81
C VAL A 926 -18.63 -36.92 5.97
N ARG A 927 -18.86 -37.71 4.93
CA ARG A 927 -19.62 -38.96 5.05
C ARG A 927 -18.65 -40.09 5.42
N THR A 928 -18.94 -40.77 6.51
CA THR A 928 -18.22 -42.00 6.90
C THR A 928 -18.61 -43.16 5.98
N ALA A 929 -17.84 -44.25 6.01
CA ALA A 929 -18.15 -45.48 5.26
C ALA A 929 -19.55 -46.04 5.62
N GLY A 930 -20.07 -45.76 6.82
CA GLY A 930 -21.43 -46.14 7.27
C GLY A 930 -22.51 -45.11 6.89
N GLY A 931 -22.18 -44.07 6.10
CA GLY A 931 -23.13 -43.05 5.68
C GLY A 931 -23.41 -41.95 6.71
N GLU A 932 -22.81 -42.02 7.90
CA GLU A 932 -22.99 -41.03 8.96
C GLU A 932 -22.27 -39.71 8.56
N ARG A 933 -22.86 -38.57 8.94
CA ARG A 933 -22.30 -37.23 8.75
C ARG A 933 -21.55 -36.80 9.99
N VAL A 934 -20.26 -36.46 9.81
CA VAL A 934 -19.42 -35.99 10.91
C VAL A 934 -18.72 -34.71 10.48
N ALA A 935 -18.41 -33.82 11.40
CA ALA A 935 -17.58 -32.66 11.13
C ALA A 935 -16.14 -33.11 10.81
N PRO A 936 -15.40 -32.40 9.94
CA PRO A 936 -14.01 -32.75 9.54
C PRO A 936 -13.06 -32.94 10.74
N VAL A 937 -13.20 -32.16 11.80
CA VAL A 937 -12.37 -32.30 13.03
C VAL A 937 -12.75 -33.52 13.85
N ASP A 938 -14.03 -33.91 13.86
CA ASP A 938 -14.50 -35.06 14.67
C ASP A 938 -14.13 -36.37 14.00
N LEU A 939 -14.02 -36.43 12.68
CA LEU A 939 -13.50 -37.60 11.99
C LEU A 939 -12.11 -38.00 12.49
N ALA A 940 -11.19 -37.04 12.62
CA ALA A 940 -9.84 -37.28 13.14
C ALA A 940 -9.84 -37.65 14.65
N ARG A 941 -10.72 -37.02 15.44
CA ARG A 941 -10.89 -37.35 16.87
C ARG A 941 -11.38 -38.78 17.09
N THR A 942 -12.43 -39.19 16.35
CA THR A 942 -13.01 -40.54 16.48
C THR A 942 -12.02 -41.65 16.12
N ARG A 943 -11.21 -41.45 15.07
CA ARG A 943 -10.17 -42.42 14.68
C ARG A 943 -9.11 -42.59 15.76
N ARG A 944 -8.69 -41.53 16.44
CA ARG A 944 -7.66 -41.59 17.49
C ARG A 944 -8.18 -42.27 18.76
N SER A 945 -9.44 -41.99 19.14
CA SER A 945 -10.05 -42.67 20.25
C SER A 945 -10.10 -44.18 20.05
N ARG A 946 -10.42 -44.63 18.83
CA ARG A 946 -10.38 -46.06 18.48
C ARG A 946 -8.97 -46.65 18.51
N ALA A 947 -7.98 -45.95 17.87
CA ALA A 947 -6.59 -46.42 17.87
C ALA A 947 -5.99 -46.47 19.30
N ALA A 948 -6.31 -45.49 20.16
CA ALA A 948 -5.86 -45.48 21.54
C ALA A 948 -6.51 -46.65 22.35
N THR A 949 -7.77 -46.97 22.09
CA THR A 949 -8.48 -48.09 22.74
C THR A 949 -7.91 -49.40 22.26
N GLU A 950 -7.67 -49.59 20.98
CA GLU A 950 -7.06 -50.79 20.40
C GLU A 950 -5.63 -50.98 20.92
N GLN A 951 -4.84 -49.87 21.05
CA GLN A 951 -3.49 -49.95 21.59
C GLN A 951 -3.46 -50.27 23.07
N ALA A 952 -4.41 -49.75 23.85
CA ALA A 952 -4.57 -50.07 25.25
C ALA A 952 -5.02 -51.54 25.45
N GLN A 953 -5.90 -52.05 24.59
CA GLN A 953 -6.30 -53.47 24.59
C GLN A 953 -5.13 -54.39 24.21
N ALA A 954 -4.37 -54.04 23.15
CA ALA A 954 -3.19 -54.80 22.76
C ALA A 954 -2.09 -54.80 23.85
N THR A 955 -1.94 -53.67 24.57
CA THR A 955 -0.99 -53.58 25.70
C THR A 955 -1.45 -54.41 26.90
N GLN A 956 -2.77 -54.48 27.15
CA GLN A 956 -3.33 -55.38 28.19
C GLN A 956 -3.24 -56.85 27.82
N GLU A 957 -3.43 -57.22 26.59
CA GLU A 957 -3.26 -58.60 26.11
C GLU A 957 -1.79 -59.03 26.14
N THR A 958 -0.84 -58.10 25.84
CA THR A 958 0.61 -58.40 25.94
C THR A 958 1.09 -58.47 27.40
N ALA A 959 0.42 -57.82 28.32
CA ALA A 959 0.74 -57.89 29.76
C ALA A 959 0.08 -59.08 30.49
N ALA A 960 -0.86 -59.76 29.80
CA ALA A 960 -1.56 -60.95 30.33
C ALA A 960 -1.00 -62.29 29.78
N THR A 961 -0.06 -62.22 28.83
CA THR A 961 0.76 -63.33 28.34
C THR A 961 2.18 -63.22 28.88
#